data_a6cc3ec55d4f45e99e7611832f804356
#
_entry.id   a6cc3ec55d4f45e99e7611832f804356
#
_cell.length_a   1.000
_cell.length_b   1.000
_cell.length_c   1.000
_cell.angle_alpha   90.00
_cell.angle_beta   90.00
_cell.angle_gamma   90.00
#
_symmetry.space_group_name_H-M   'P 1'
#
loop_
_entity.id
_entity.type
_entity.pdbx_description
1 polymer ?
#
loop_
_entity_poly.entity_id
_entity_poly.type
_entity_poly.pdbx_seq_one_letter_code
_entity_poly.pdbx_strand_id
1 'polypeptide(L)'
;MANKQPLKTTFDVDHVIRPIFTGGSVALDNGARILATVLGEDAILTDPTNGKHLAQIEGDGELISTLTLTPSGSHLIICSRSLSMRIYALKRSEDDGSIEATLARTVKAHGTPVVVLAVDRTSTLLATGGTDGSVKVWDIAAGYVTHTFRGSSVLVSALHFFEVAARSNEAARKGKKSKHQEDSDEEDENASTTNFRLACGNQDGKVRVWDLHKRSCVANLESHVSDVQGLDYSAEQHALVTAGRDKTLTWWDAKSWKIRKVVPCLELVEAAGFIDDGQLTYSAGANGCLRIWDTDTGKELTPQQAAKSEEEGIASGLYRPGLPFILLVQVDHTLALYRPPKKAEASTLSAPEPFRRISGTHDDIIDLGYLLPDRSLVALATNSEDVRLVSVSETEAQAGESAWDSDSSPYFGQDVALLKGHDEIVISLDIDWSGHWIATGAKDNTAKLWRIDHANNSYTCWATFSGHAESLGAVALPKGVPPESSAARSDPLNNPPPFLITGSQDQTVKKWEIPRTAQQKGHKTGSRAVFTRKAHDKDINAINVHHSSQLFASASQDKTVKIWSVAEGEVQGILRGHKRGVWSVQFSPAQMPAIQGEDGAVTGKGVVLTGSGDKTIKLWNLANYTCIRTFEGHSNSVLKVAWLNMPSTQDQSKKRVQFTSAGGDGLVKVWDANSGEAECTLDNHEDRVWAVSVHPENNTIVSGSGDSTVTFWKDTSSETQAAASQAALKMIEQEQELENHIHAGSFREAITLALQLNHPGRLLSLFTSVMTTSNPDKGSLSGLKAVDEVLGSLSDEQIFLLLLRLRDWNTNARTAPVAQRILLTLIRSYPASKFSNLSVKGAQGQKSLKDVLHAIRVYTERHYKRTEELVDESYLVEYTLQEMDALAPALDEDVVMAG
;
A
#
# COMPACT_ATOMS: atom_id res chain seq x y z
N MET A 1 40.13 0.67 -20.96
CA MET A 1 38.81 0.03 -21.09
C MET A 1 38.30 -0.13 -19.67
N ALA A 2 37.39 0.73 -19.25
CA ALA A 2 36.75 0.60 -17.94
C ALA A 2 35.94 -0.70 -17.92
N ASN A 3 36.18 -1.57 -16.96
CA ASN A 3 35.33 -2.73 -16.64
C ASN A 3 33.91 -2.17 -16.37
N LYS A 4 33.01 -2.27 -17.35
CA LYS A 4 31.60 -2.02 -17.11
C LYS A 4 31.15 -3.12 -16.17
N GLN A 5 31.02 -2.82 -14.89
CA GLN A 5 30.26 -3.67 -14.00
C GLN A 5 28.87 -3.85 -14.61
N PRO A 6 28.36 -5.07 -14.73
CA PRO A 6 27.00 -5.28 -15.19
C PRO A 6 26.08 -4.54 -14.22
N LEU A 7 25.26 -3.63 -14.76
CA LEU A 7 24.24 -2.94 -13.98
C LEU A 7 23.28 -3.98 -13.41
N LYS A 8 23.03 -3.90 -12.11
CA LYS A 8 22.06 -4.74 -11.41
C LYS A 8 20.65 -4.37 -11.86
N THR A 9 19.79 -5.35 -11.95
CA THR A 9 18.36 -5.17 -12.18
C THR A 9 17.76 -4.45 -10.98
N THR A 10 16.88 -3.47 -11.23
CA THR A 10 16.20 -2.69 -10.19
C THR A 10 14.69 -2.80 -10.35
N PHE A 11 14.00 -2.91 -9.22
CA PHE A 11 12.55 -2.91 -9.14
C PHE A 11 12.14 -1.90 -8.08
N ASP A 12 11.10 -1.13 -8.37
CA ASP A 12 10.50 -0.18 -7.43
C ASP A 12 9.03 -0.55 -7.17
N VAL A 13 8.52 -0.14 -6.00
CA VAL A 13 7.11 -0.33 -5.66
C VAL A 13 6.27 0.57 -6.55
N ASP A 14 5.38 -0.04 -7.32
CA ASP A 14 4.44 0.66 -8.20
C ASP A 14 3.11 0.90 -7.49
N HIS A 15 2.47 -0.19 -7.06
CA HIS A 15 1.20 -0.13 -6.34
C HIS A 15 1.19 -1.10 -5.15
N VAL A 16 0.42 -0.75 -4.13
CA VAL A 16 0.18 -1.62 -2.97
C VAL A 16 -1.30 -1.67 -2.67
N ILE A 17 -1.88 -2.87 -2.69
CA ILE A 17 -3.23 -3.11 -2.20
C ILE A 17 -3.13 -3.43 -0.71
N ARG A 18 -3.72 -2.58 0.12
CA ARG A 18 -3.72 -2.70 1.59
C ARG A 18 -5.11 -2.97 2.11
N PRO A 19 -5.25 -3.60 3.28
CA PRO A 19 -6.53 -3.67 3.96
C PRO A 19 -7.01 -2.26 4.31
N ILE A 20 -8.31 -2.03 4.13
CA ILE A 20 -8.93 -0.72 4.35
C ILE A 20 -9.72 -0.69 5.66
N PHE A 21 -10.26 -1.85 6.07
CA PHE A 21 -11.20 -1.94 7.17
C PHE A 21 -11.06 -3.27 7.90
N THR A 22 -10.92 -3.22 9.23
CA THR A 22 -10.78 -4.41 10.08
C THR A 22 -11.92 -4.56 11.10
N GLY A 23 -12.97 -3.78 10.92
CA GLY A 23 -14.12 -3.79 11.82
C GLY A 23 -14.32 -2.47 12.56
N GLY A 24 -15.46 -2.29 13.18
CA GLY A 24 -15.85 -1.07 13.88
C GLY A 24 -16.79 -0.18 13.06
N SER A 25 -16.73 1.12 13.31
CA SER A 25 -17.60 2.09 12.63
C SER A 25 -16.99 2.58 11.31
N VAL A 26 -17.86 2.89 10.37
CA VAL A 26 -17.52 3.47 9.08
C VAL A 26 -18.25 4.80 8.94
N ALA A 27 -17.60 5.80 8.38
CA ALA A 27 -18.18 7.11 8.15
C ALA A 27 -17.88 7.60 6.73
N LEU A 28 -18.81 8.39 6.19
CA LEU A 28 -18.73 8.93 4.83
C LEU A 28 -19.12 10.41 4.85
N ASP A 29 -18.48 11.23 4.01
CA ASP A 29 -18.92 12.61 3.78
C ASP A 29 -20.17 12.66 2.89
N ASN A 30 -20.84 13.82 2.80
CA ASN A 30 -22.03 13.98 1.93
C ASN A 30 -21.72 13.91 0.43
N GLY A 31 -20.46 14.15 0.06
CA GLY A 31 -20.00 14.11 -1.33
C GLY A 31 -19.61 12.71 -1.81
N ALA A 32 -19.64 11.71 -0.92
CA ALA A 32 -19.12 10.37 -1.17
C ALA A 32 -17.67 10.37 -1.73
N ARG A 33 -16.84 11.29 -1.22
CA ARG A 33 -15.43 11.48 -1.62
C ARG A 33 -14.43 11.07 -0.55
N ILE A 34 -14.87 10.99 0.70
CA ILE A 34 -14.03 10.62 1.84
C ILE A 34 -14.75 9.53 2.61
N LEU A 35 -14.18 8.34 2.58
CA LEU A 35 -14.57 7.19 3.38
C LEU A 35 -13.59 7.07 4.53
N ALA A 36 -14.07 7.15 5.77
CA ALA A 36 -13.28 6.94 6.96
C ALA A 36 -13.57 5.54 7.53
N THR A 37 -12.53 4.75 7.73
CA THR A 37 -12.60 3.37 8.22
C THR A 37 -11.59 3.14 9.34
N VAL A 38 -11.81 2.11 10.14
CA VAL A 38 -10.92 1.70 11.23
C VAL A 38 -10.02 0.57 10.77
N LEU A 39 -8.72 0.71 10.96
CA LEU A 39 -7.71 -0.32 10.78
C LEU A 39 -6.99 -0.57 12.12
N GLY A 40 -7.52 -1.46 12.95
CA GLY A 40 -6.97 -1.72 14.28
C GLY A 40 -7.00 -0.51 15.19
N GLU A 41 -5.84 0.09 15.45
CA GLU A 41 -5.66 1.29 16.27
C GLU A 41 -5.72 2.59 15.46
N ASP A 42 -5.56 2.50 14.14
CA ASP A 42 -5.49 3.62 13.22
C ASP A 42 -6.81 3.88 12.50
N ALA A 43 -7.00 5.10 12.04
CA ALA A 43 -8.08 5.46 11.13
C ALA A 43 -7.53 5.78 9.74
N ILE A 44 -8.17 5.22 8.71
CA ILE A 44 -7.80 5.43 7.32
C ILE A 44 -8.86 6.26 6.62
N LEU A 45 -8.40 7.23 5.82
CA LEU A 45 -9.23 7.97 4.90
C LEU A 45 -8.93 7.53 3.47
N THR A 46 -9.95 7.07 2.77
CA THR A 46 -9.86 6.62 1.38
C THR A 46 -10.87 7.33 0.50
N ASP A 47 -10.55 7.48 -0.77
CA ASP A 47 -11.52 7.93 -1.77
C ASP A 47 -12.26 6.69 -2.33
N PRO A 48 -13.56 6.51 -2.05
CA PRO A 48 -14.28 5.32 -2.48
C PRO A 48 -14.54 5.27 -3.99
N THR A 49 -14.25 6.33 -4.74
CA THR A 49 -14.41 6.35 -6.20
C THR A 49 -13.28 5.65 -6.92
N ASN A 50 -12.05 5.84 -6.45
CA ASN A 50 -10.83 5.34 -7.09
C ASN A 50 -9.93 4.49 -6.15
N GLY A 51 -10.36 4.26 -4.91
CA GLY A 51 -9.61 3.48 -3.93
C GLY A 51 -8.32 4.16 -3.42
N LYS A 52 -8.09 5.43 -3.79
CA LYS A 52 -6.87 6.15 -3.39
C LYS A 52 -6.84 6.36 -1.88
N HIS A 53 -5.73 6.03 -1.27
CA HIS A 53 -5.44 6.35 0.12
C HIS A 53 -5.18 7.86 0.26
N LEU A 54 -6.00 8.54 1.07
CA LEU A 54 -5.95 10.00 1.25
C LEU A 54 -5.12 10.40 2.47
N ALA A 55 -5.29 9.69 3.59
CA ALA A 55 -4.53 9.91 4.81
C ALA A 55 -4.65 8.71 5.76
N GLN A 56 -3.63 8.50 6.57
CA GLN A 56 -3.63 7.59 7.72
C GLN A 56 -3.42 8.42 8.98
N ILE A 57 -4.24 8.17 9.99
CA ILE A 57 -4.20 8.86 11.28
C ILE A 57 -3.85 7.83 12.33
N GLU A 58 -2.66 7.98 12.89
CA GLU A 58 -2.13 7.10 13.92
C GLU A 58 -2.99 7.11 15.19
N GLY A 59 -3.16 5.95 15.76
CA GLY A 59 -3.89 5.69 16.98
C GLY A 59 -3.24 6.30 18.25
N ASP A 60 -3.82 6.02 19.40
CA ASP A 60 -3.27 6.35 20.71
C ASP A 60 -2.74 5.12 21.46
N GLY A 61 -2.49 4.02 20.73
CA GLY A 61 -2.05 2.74 21.28
C GLY A 61 -3.19 1.88 21.84
N GLU A 62 -4.45 2.31 21.64
CA GLU A 62 -5.63 1.59 22.04
C GLU A 62 -6.63 1.49 20.88
N LEU A 63 -7.36 0.40 20.82
CA LEU A 63 -8.34 0.14 19.77
C LEU A 63 -9.38 1.26 19.69
N ILE A 64 -9.69 1.68 18.47
CA ILE A 64 -10.76 2.63 18.20
C ILE A 64 -12.10 1.96 18.51
N SER A 65 -12.91 2.61 19.37
CA SER A 65 -14.26 2.14 19.70
C SER A 65 -15.27 2.58 18.67
N THR A 66 -15.17 3.82 18.19
CA THR A 66 -16.06 4.36 17.16
C THR A 66 -15.41 5.61 16.52
N LEU A 67 -15.74 5.86 15.27
CA LEU A 67 -15.35 7.08 14.56
C LEU A 67 -16.54 7.67 13.80
N THR A 68 -16.47 8.94 13.51
CA THR A 68 -17.43 9.60 12.62
C THR A 68 -16.78 10.74 11.87
N LEU A 69 -17.29 11.02 10.67
CA LEU A 69 -16.88 12.13 9.82
C LEU A 69 -18.01 13.15 9.77
N THR A 70 -17.65 14.44 9.80
CA THR A 70 -18.65 15.49 9.57
C THR A 70 -19.19 15.41 8.13
N PRO A 71 -20.47 15.65 7.93
CA PRO A 71 -21.08 15.66 6.59
C PRO A 71 -20.36 16.55 5.56
N SER A 72 -19.74 17.64 6.02
CA SER A 72 -18.91 18.53 5.20
C SER A 72 -17.52 17.97 4.86
N GLY A 73 -17.10 16.86 5.49
CA GLY A 73 -15.75 16.33 5.36
C GLY A 73 -14.65 17.17 6.05
N SER A 74 -15.03 18.13 6.89
CA SER A 74 -14.09 19.08 7.51
C SER A 74 -13.41 18.57 8.77
N HIS A 75 -14.08 17.68 9.51
CA HIS A 75 -13.54 17.12 10.75
C HIS A 75 -13.78 15.62 10.84
N LEU A 76 -12.79 14.91 11.37
CA LEU A 76 -12.88 13.52 11.78
C LEU A 76 -12.82 13.42 13.31
N ILE A 77 -13.75 12.69 13.89
CA ILE A 77 -13.83 12.45 15.31
C ILE A 77 -13.58 10.98 15.60
N ILE A 78 -12.61 10.69 16.44
CA ILE A 78 -12.20 9.33 16.82
C ILE A 78 -12.34 9.17 18.32
N CYS A 79 -13.02 8.11 18.74
CA CYS A 79 -13.08 7.70 20.14
C CYS A 79 -12.38 6.35 20.29
N SER A 80 -11.49 6.22 21.28
CA SER A 80 -10.75 5.00 21.57
C SER A 80 -11.15 4.41 22.92
N ARG A 81 -10.72 3.18 23.18
CA ARG A 81 -10.93 2.51 24.46
C ARG A 81 -10.21 3.18 25.63
N SER A 82 -9.24 4.03 25.35
CA SER A 82 -8.58 4.90 26.36
C SER A 82 -9.51 5.97 26.95
N LEU A 83 -10.79 6.04 26.51
CA LEU A 83 -11.78 7.06 26.84
C LEU A 83 -11.42 8.44 26.26
N SER A 84 -10.46 8.54 25.36
CA SER A 84 -10.13 9.75 24.65
C SER A 84 -11.05 9.95 23.45
N MET A 85 -11.47 11.18 23.24
CA MET A 85 -12.10 11.65 22.01
C MET A 85 -11.16 12.67 21.37
N ARG A 86 -10.71 12.35 20.16
CA ARG A 86 -9.80 13.20 19.38
C ARG A 86 -10.57 13.78 18.20
N ILE A 87 -10.44 15.08 17.99
CA ILE A 87 -11.06 15.82 16.89
C ILE A 87 -9.93 16.29 15.98
N TYR A 88 -9.96 15.84 14.74
CA TYR A 88 -9.01 16.23 13.69
C TYR A 88 -9.69 17.17 12.71
N ALA A 89 -9.02 18.26 12.35
CA ALA A 89 -9.41 19.11 11.26
C ALA A 89 -8.77 18.58 9.96
N LEU A 90 -9.58 18.39 8.93
CA LEU A 90 -9.16 17.85 7.65
C LEU A 90 -9.05 18.99 6.63
N LYS A 91 -7.90 19.07 5.96
CA LYS A 91 -7.67 19.99 4.84
C LYS A 91 -7.22 19.20 3.63
N ARG A 92 -7.88 19.40 2.50
CA ARG A 92 -7.49 18.76 1.25
C ARG A 92 -6.40 19.59 0.58
N SER A 93 -5.30 18.94 0.19
CA SER A 93 -4.24 19.52 -0.63
C SER A 93 -4.75 19.73 -2.06
N GLU A 94 -4.40 20.86 -2.67
CA GLU A 94 -4.78 21.17 -4.06
C GLU A 94 -3.88 20.47 -5.07
N ASP A 95 -2.64 20.13 -4.69
CA ASP A 95 -1.62 19.60 -5.60
C ASP A 95 -1.81 18.12 -5.91
N ASP A 96 -2.01 17.28 -4.90
CA ASP A 96 -2.07 15.81 -5.03
C ASP A 96 -3.39 15.19 -4.56
N GLY A 97 -4.31 16.02 -4.06
CA GLY A 97 -5.60 15.60 -3.54
C GLY A 97 -5.53 14.82 -2.22
N SER A 98 -4.38 14.72 -1.59
CA SER A 98 -4.21 14.12 -0.25
C SER A 98 -4.90 14.97 0.82
N ILE A 99 -5.18 14.37 1.98
CA ILE A 99 -5.80 15.07 3.11
C ILE A 99 -4.75 15.20 4.22
N GLU A 100 -4.50 16.44 4.61
CA GLU A 100 -3.74 16.74 5.81
C GLU A 100 -4.69 16.76 7.01
N ALA A 101 -4.48 15.82 7.95
CA ALA A 101 -5.25 15.73 9.18
C ALA A 101 -4.48 16.36 10.34
N THR A 102 -4.97 17.45 10.89
CA THR A 102 -4.36 18.14 12.02
C THR A 102 -5.18 17.90 13.28
N LEU A 103 -4.54 17.43 14.36
CA LEU A 103 -5.19 17.24 15.65
C LEU A 103 -5.61 18.59 16.23
N ALA A 104 -6.92 18.88 16.19
CA ALA A 104 -7.45 20.11 16.75
C ALA A 104 -7.60 20.03 18.28
N ARG A 105 -8.11 18.91 18.79
CA ARG A 105 -8.39 18.73 20.24
C ARG A 105 -8.39 17.27 20.68
N THR A 106 -8.03 17.06 21.94
CA THR A 106 -8.21 15.80 22.65
C THR A 106 -9.01 16.06 23.93
N VAL A 107 -10.12 15.35 24.11
CA VAL A 107 -11.04 15.56 25.24
C VAL A 107 -11.47 14.19 25.78
N LYS A 108 -11.67 14.07 27.09
CA LYS A 108 -12.33 12.91 27.68
C LYS A 108 -13.85 13.05 27.56
N ALA A 109 -14.46 12.32 26.63
CA ALA A 109 -15.90 12.46 26.36
C ALA A 109 -16.78 11.96 27.50
N HIS A 110 -16.55 10.73 27.96
CA HIS A 110 -17.32 10.06 29.00
C HIS A 110 -16.40 9.42 30.04
N GLY A 111 -17.00 8.97 31.14
CA GLY A 111 -16.33 8.13 32.13
C GLY A 111 -16.23 6.66 31.72
N THR A 112 -16.94 6.30 30.66
CA THR A 112 -17.05 4.96 30.07
C THR A 112 -16.79 5.05 28.57
N PRO A 113 -16.50 3.94 27.86
CA PRO A 113 -16.30 3.96 26.42
C PRO A 113 -17.50 4.55 25.67
N VAL A 114 -17.22 5.32 24.63
CA VAL A 114 -18.21 5.82 23.69
C VAL A 114 -18.45 4.74 22.65
N VAL A 115 -19.71 4.41 22.38
CA VAL A 115 -20.11 3.34 21.48
C VAL A 115 -20.71 3.89 20.19
N VAL A 116 -21.44 5.00 20.28
CA VAL A 116 -22.13 5.58 19.14
C VAL A 116 -21.87 7.08 19.04
N LEU A 117 -21.69 7.55 17.83
CA LEU A 117 -21.49 8.94 17.46
C LEU A 117 -22.52 9.33 16.40
N ALA A 118 -23.03 10.53 16.50
CA ALA A 118 -23.83 11.14 15.45
C ALA A 118 -23.44 12.62 15.28
N VAL A 119 -23.38 13.08 14.04
CA VAL A 119 -23.11 14.48 13.70
C VAL A 119 -24.34 15.09 13.05
N ASP A 120 -24.62 16.35 13.32
CA ASP A 120 -25.72 17.09 12.70
C ASP A 120 -25.44 17.39 11.22
N ARG A 121 -26.47 17.71 10.48
CA ARG A 121 -26.36 18.02 9.04
C ARG A 121 -25.49 19.25 8.75
N THR A 122 -25.41 20.19 9.68
CA THR A 122 -24.64 21.43 9.53
C THR A 122 -23.17 21.28 9.89
N SER A 123 -22.75 20.07 10.39
CA SER A 123 -21.36 19.79 10.83
C SER A 123 -20.90 20.62 12.01
N THR A 124 -21.83 21.09 12.85
CA THR A 124 -21.54 21.94 14.01
C THR A 124 -21.65 21.22 15.34
N LEU A 125 -22.58 20.25 15.46
CA LEU A 125 -22.87 19.54 16.69
C LEU A 125 -22.52 18.04 16.55
N LEU A 126 -21.94 17.50 17.63
CA LEU A 126 -21.64 16.08 17.77
C LEU A 126 -22.41 15.53 18.97
N ALA A 127 -23.14 14.44 18.79
CA ALA A 127 -23.70 13.67 19.90
C ALA A 127 -22.83 12.44 20.16
N THR A 128 -22.57 12.16 21.43
CA THR A 128 -21.80 10.99 21.89
C THR A 128 -22.64 10.18 22.84
N GLY A 129 -22.77 8.87 22.61
CA GLY A 129 -23.48 7.92 23.48
C GLY A 129 -22.50 7.01 24.21
N GLY A 130 -22.58 7.01 25.53
CA GLY A 130 -21.73 6.16 26.37
C GLY A 130 -22.39 4.84 26.75
N THR A 131 -21.59 3.88 27.19
CA THR A 131 -22.09 2.62 27.77
C THR A 131 -22.83 2.81 29.09
N ASP A 132 -22.68 4.00 29.73
CA ASP A 132 -23.39 4.39 30.97
C ASP A 132 -24.80 4.94 30.70
N GLY A 133 -25.26 4.94 29.45
CA GLY A 133 -26.55 5.47 29.02
C GLY A 133 -26.65 7.00 29.01
N SER A 134 -25.54 7.70 29.23
CA SER A 134 -25.48 9.17 29.11
C SER A 134 -25.24 9.59 27.66
N VAL A 135 -25.93 10.65 27.26
CA VAL A 135 -25.74 11.27 25.94
C VAL A 135 -25.25 12.69 26.16
N LYS A 136 -24.15 13.06 25.51
CA LYS A 136 -23.61 14.42 25.53
C LYS A 136 -23.59 15.00 24.11
N VAL A 137 -23.92 16.28 24.01
CA VAL A 137 -23.85 17.03 22.76
C VAL A 137 -22.72 18.06 22.87
N TRP A 138 -21.88 18.11 21.88
CA TRP A 138 -20.68 18.91 21.81
C TRP A 138 -20.78 19.90 20.64
N ASP A 139 -20.19 21.05 20.83
CA ASP A 139 -19.84 21.93 19.71
C ASP A 139 -18.49 21.47 19.16
N ILE A 140 -18.44 21.12 17.88
CA ILE A 140 -17.24 20.53 17.26
C ILE A 140 -16.11 21.57 17.18
N ALA A 141 -16.41 22.78 16.79
CA ALA A 141 -15.42 23.86 16.62
C ALA A 141 -14.89 24.33 17.97
N ALA A 142 -15.80 24.56 18.92
CA ALA A 142 -15.46 25.06 20.24
C ALA A 142 -14.97 23.99 21.22
N GLY A 143 -15.33 22.70 21.00
CA GLY A 143 -14.85 21.54 21.77
C GLY A 143 -15.39 21.46 23.19
N TYR A 144 -16.53 22.08 23.50
CA TYR A 144 -17.17 21.98 24.81
C TYR A 144 -18.53 21.30 24.74
N VAL A 145 -18.99 20.76 25.88
CA VAL A 145 -20.29 20.12 26.00
C VAL A 145 -21.38 21.19 26.11
N THR A 146 -22.30 21.18 25.16
CA THR A 146 -23.47 22.07 25.15
C THR A 146 -24.64 21.50 25.95
N HIS A 147 -24.83 20.17 25.87
CA HIS A 147 -25.92 19.47 26.54
C HIS A 147 -25.44 18.12 27.13
N THR A 148 -26.04 17.74 28.26
CA THR A 148 -25.85 16.41 28.84
C THR A 148 -27.23 15.85 29.19
N PHE A 149 -27.58 14.74 28.56
CA PHE A 149 -28.82 14.05 28.80
C PHE A 149 -28.57 12.74 29.55
N ARG A 150 -29.27 12.55 30.63
CA ARG A 150 -29.27 11.32 31.44
C ARG A 150 -30.68 10.79 31.47
N GLY A 151 -30.93 9.68 30.87
CA GLY A 151 -32.27 9.16 30.77
C GLY A 151 -32.40 7.64 30.99
N SER A 152 -31.32 6.92 30.90
CA SER A 152 -31.21 5.49 31.10
C SER A 152 -29.90 5.14 31.77
N SER A 153 -29.86 4.02 32.48
CA SER A 153 -28.61 3.42 32.97
C SER A 153 -28.15 2.29 32.02
N VAL A 154 -28.73 2.20 30.82
CA VAL A 154 -28.51 1.16 29.84
C VAL A 154 -27.81 1.75 28.63
N LEU A 155 -27.00 0.94 27.94
CA LEU A 155 -26.20 1.32 26.79
C LEU A 155 -27.02 2.06 25.71
N VAL A 156 -26.45 3.14 25.18
CA VAL A 156 -26.97 3.87 24.01
C VAL A 156 -26.56 3.11 22.75
N SER A 157 -27.51 2.62 21.99
CA SER A 157 -27.26 1.80 20.80
C SER A 157 -27.35 2.60 19.49
N ALA A 158 -28.18 3.64 19.43
CA ALA A 158 -28.33 4.46 18.24
C ALA A 158 -28.58 5.93 18.57
N LEU A 159 -28.05 6.84 17.76
CA LEU A 159 -28.24 8.29 17.84
C LEU A 159 -28.56 8.87 16.46
N HIS A 160 -29.52 9.78 16.40
CA HIS A 160 -29.85 10.46 15.15
C HIS A 160 -30.27 11.91 15.40
N PHE A 161 -29.62 12.87 14.74
CA PHE A 161 -30.01 14.28 14.71
C PHE A 161 -31.04 14.54 13.63
N PHE A 162 -32.05 15.33 13.94
CA PHE A 162 -33.00 15.79 12.93
C PHE A 162 -33.55 17.19 13.24
N GLU A 163 -34.02 17.84 12.19
CA GLU A 163 -34.56 19.18 12.25
C GLU A 163 -36.07 19.15 12.08
N VAL A 164 -36.77 19.89 12.92
CA VAL A 164 -38.21 20.06 12.79
C VAL A 164 -38.46 21.55 12.55
N ALA A 165 -39.14 21.86 11.45
CA ALA A 165 -39.54 23.25 11.15
C ALA A 165 -40.34 23.84 12.31
N ALA A 166 -39.92 24.98 12.82
CA ALA A 166 -40.67 25.69 13.88
C ALA A 166 -42.03 26.13 13.29
N ARG A 167 -43.11 25.77 13.97
CA ARG A 167 -44.41 26.28 13.61
C ARG A 167 -44.41 27.82 13.68
N SER A 168 -44.59 28.49 12.58
CA SER A 168 -44.90 29.91 12.57
C SER A 168 -46.16 30.11 13.42
N ASN A 169 -46.03 30.74 14.58
CA ASN A 169 -47.15 31.09 15.45
C ASN A 169 -47.99 32.22 14.83
N GLU A 170 -48.57 32.01 13.67
CA GLU A 170 -49.56 32.96 13.10
C GLU A 170 -50.92 32.92 13.83
N ALA A 171 -51.16 31.87 14.66
CA ALA A 171 -52.45 31.79 15.37
C ALA A 171 -52.47 32.49 16.74
N ALA A 172 -51.30 32.94 17.25
CA ALA A 172 -51.25 33.56 18.59
C ALA A 172 -51.21 35.10 18.60
N ARG A 173 -51.11 35.73 17.42
CA ARG A 173 -51.08 37.24 17.31
C ARG A 173 -52.40 37.91 17.03
N LYS A 174 -53.54 37.22 17.10
CA LYS A 174 -54.88 37.85 16.98
C LYS A 174 -55.50 38.25 18.30
N GLY A 175 -54.77 38.68 19.28
CA GLY A 175 -55.37 39.09 20.54
C GLY A 175 -54.41 39.83 21.48
N LYS A 176 -53.98 41.02 21.10
CA LYS A 176 -53.69 42.16 21.98
C LYS A 176 -53.07 43.31 21.20
N LYS A 177 -53.90 44.24 20.69
CA LYS A 177 -53.45 45.54 20.34
C LYS A 177 -53.30 46.33 21.65
N SER A 178 -52.09 46.80 21.97
CA SER A 178 -51.88 47.97 22.77
C SER A 178 -50.71 48.77 22.20
N LYS A 179 -50.94 50.03 22.10
CA LYS A 179 -50.17 51.12 21.49
C LYS A 179 -48.78 51.36 22.10
N HIS A 180 -47.97 52.01 21.24
CA HIS A 180 -46.70 52.77 21.47
C HIS A 180 -45.42 51.98 21.36
N GLN A 181 -44.62 52.27 20.42
CA GLN A 181 -43.69 53.28 20.04
C GLN A 181 -42.87 52.80 18.85
N GLU A 182 -42.72 53.69 17.88
CA GLU A 182 -41.81 53.59 16.75
C GLU A 182 -40.38 53.72 17.31
N ASP A 183 -39.50 52.81 16.84
CA ASP A 183 -38.17 53.15 16.35
C ASP A 183 -37.48 51.89 15.78
N SER A 184 -37.04 52.07 14.51
CA SER A 184 -35.97 51.49 13.75
C SER A 184 -35.32 50.19 14.31
N ASP A 185 -35.53 49.12 13.53
CA ASP A 185 -34.47 48.24 13.03
C ASP A 185 -35.10 47.23 12.07
N GLU A 186 -35.10 47.57 10.79
CA GLU A 186 -35.22 46.65 9.68
C GLU A 186 -33.85 45.99 9.56
N GLU A 187 -33.72 44.72 9.97
CA GLU A 187 -32.82 43.70 9.40
C GLU A 187 -33.07 42.41 10.14
N ASP A 188 -33.24 41.31 9.35
CA ASP A 188 -33.38 39.89 9.77
C ASP A 188 -34.80 39.31 9.97
N GLU A 189 -35.68 39.43 9.01
CA GLU A 189 -36.95 38.67 8.95
C GLU A 189 -36.91 37.43 8.06
N ASN A 190 -35.76 36.69 7.92
CA ASN A 190 -35.70 35.42 7.18
C ASN A 190 -34.86 34.33 7.80
N ALA A 191 -34.63 34.33 9.11
CA ALA A 191 -34.12 33.16 9.79
C ALA A 191 -35.29 32.22 10.15
N SER A 192 -35.57 31.24 9.33
CA SER A 192 -36.40 30.10 9.72
C SER A 192 -35.75 29.39 10.90
N THR A 193 -36.26 29.64 12.12
CA THR A 193 -35.76 29.00 13.33
C THR A 193 -36.05 27.50 13.27
N THR A 194 -35.10 26.70 12.77
CA THR A 194 -35.13 25.24 12.81
C THR A 194 -34.81 24.77 14.22
N ASN A 195 -35.65 23.91 14.79
CA ASN A 195 -35.40 23.31 16.09
C ASN A 195 -34.69 21.96 15.91
N PHE A 196 -33.44 21.88 16.39
CA PHE A 196 -32.70 20.63 16.41
C PHE A 196 -33.25 19.69 17.48
N ARG A 197 -33.46 18.43 17.10
CA ARG A 197 -33.83 17.34 17.98
C ARG A 197 -32.85 16.19 17.87
N LEU A 198 -32.74 15.42 18.93
CA LEU A 198 -31.88 14.24 18.99
C LEU A 198 -32.74 13.05 19.40
N ALA A 199 -32.80 12.01 18.55
CA ALA A 199 -33.34 10.71 18.91
C ALA A 199 -32.24 9.83 19.45
N CYS A 200 -32.52 9.09 20.52
CA CYS A 200 -31.60 8.20 21.19
C CYS A 200 -32.28 6.85 21.41
N GLY A 201 -31.79 5.81 20.76
CA GLY A 201 -32.19 4.43 20.97
C GLY A 201 -31.31 3.76 22.00
N ASN A 202 -31.90 2.93 22.81
CA ASN A 202 -31.22 2.23 23.90
C ASN A 202 -31.38 0.71 23.76
N GLN A 203 -30.53 -0.02 24.47
CA GLN A 203 -30.57 -1.49 24.54
C GLN A 203 -31.83 -2.03 25.17
N ASP A 204 -32.56 -1.21 25.98
CA ASP A 204 -33.84 -1.59 26.59
C ASP A 204 -35.07 -1.48 25.63
N GLY A 205 -34.84 -1.18 24.36
CA GLY A 205 -35.86 -0.99 23.34
C GLY A 205 -36.58 0.37 23.41
N LYS A 206 -36.19 1.26 24.29
CA LYS A 206 -36.79 2.59 24.43
C LYS A 206 -36.06 3.60 23.57
N VAL A 207 -36.85 4.43 22.85
CA VAL A 207 -36.30 5.55 22.10
C VAL A 207 -36.76 6.87 22.74
N ARG A 208 -35.84 7.72 23.09
CA ARG A 208 -36.07 9.03 23.64
C ARG A 208 -35.76 10.11 22.63
N VAL A 209 -36.64 11.09 22.54
CA VAL A 209 -36.46 12.26 21.67
C VAL A 209 -36.27 13.49 22.53
N TRP A 210 -35.14 14.15 22.33
CA TRP A 210 -34.74 15.35 23.06
C TRP A 210 -34.84 16.58 22.17
N ASP A 211 -35.34 17.67 22.71
CA ASP A 211 -35.31 19.00 22.07
C ASP A 211 -34.08 19.75 22.61
N LEU A 212 -33.13 20.09 21.77
CA LEU A 212 -31.90 20.75 22.18
C LEU A 212 -32.15 22.17 22.64
N HIS A 213 -33.08 22.89 22.01
CA HIS A 213 -33.40 24.26 22.41
C HIS A 213 -34.04 24.32 23.78
N LYS A 214 -35.01 23.42 24.02
CA LYS A 214 -35.76 23.36 25.31
C LYS A 214 -35.02 22.58 26.39
N ARG A 215 -33.97 21.86 26.03
CA ARG A 215 -33.21 20.98 26.93
C ARG A 215 -34.08 19.95 27.66
N SER A 216 -35.14 19.46 27.02
CA SER A 216 -36.10 18.56 27.63
C SER A 216 -36.43 17.36 26.74
N CYS A 217 -36.80 16.24 27.36
CA CYS A 217 -37.37 15.09 26.62
C CYS A 217 -38.74 15.46 26.07
N VAL A 218 -38.93 15.33 24.79
CA VAL A 218 -40.20 15.60 24.10
C VAL A 218 -41.05 14.35 24.02
N ALA A 219 -40.46 13.18 23.81
CA ALA A 219 -41.16 11.92 23.69
C ALA A 219 -40.30 10.77 24.24
N ASN A 220 -41.02 9.78 24.81
CA ASN A 220 -40.48 8.48 25.16
C ASN A 220 -41.29 7.44 24.39
N LEU A 221 -40.63 6.75 23.47
CA LEU A 221 -41.27 5.81 22.54
C LEU A 221 -40.94 4.40 23.02
N GLU A 222 -42.00 3.64 23.32
CA GLU A 222 -41.91 2.29 23.85
C GLU A 222 -42.63 1.36 22.87
N SER A 223 -41.94 0.74 21.95
CA SER A 223 -42.48 -0.24 21.01
C SER A 223 -41.59 -1.48 20.89
N HIS A 224 -40.28 -1.28 20.99
CA HIS A 224 -39.33 -2.35 20.85
C HIS A 224 -39.07 -3.05 22.19
N VAL A 225 -38.70 -4.32 22.12
CA VAL A 225 -38.43 -5.16 23.30
C VAL A 225 -36.94 -5.48 23.43
N SER A 226 -36.17 -5.18 22.40
CA SER A 226 -34.71 -5.38 22.33
C SER A 226 -34.01 -4.15 21.76
N ASP A 227 -32.69 -4.22 21.60
CA ASP A 227 -31.82 -3.15 21.14
C ASP A 227 -32.36 -2.45 19.88
N VAL A 228 -32.42 -1.12 19.94
CA VAL A 228 -32.76 -0.29 18.76
C VAL A 228 -31.51 0.12 18.04
N GLN A 229 -31.28 -0.38 16.83
CA GLN A 229 -30.08 -0.12 16.02
C GLN A 229 -30.31 0.87 14.88
N GLY A 230 -31.48 0.82 14.23
CA GLY A 230 -31.83 1.73 13.15
C GLY A 230 -32.69 2.90 13.64
N LEU A 231 -32.26 4.13 13.36
CA LEU A 231 -33.00 5.37 13.63
C LEU A 231 -32.82 6.32 12.46
N ASP A 232 -33.92 6.76 11.86
CA ASP A 232 -33.88 7.79 10.81
C ASP A 232 -35.17 8.64 10.78
N TYR A 233 -35.09 9.85 10.28
CA TYR A 233 -36.18 10.81 10.23
C TYR A 233 -36.36 11.38 8.83
N SER A 234 -37.60 11.29 8.32
CA SER A 234 -38.01 12.00 7.10
C SER A 234 -38.75 13.28 7.42
N ALA A 235 -38.22 14.42 6.96
CA ALA A 235 -38.82 15.72 7.12
C ALA A 235 -40.10 15.84 6.26
N GLU A 236 -40.14 15.26 5.08
CA GLU A 236 -41.28 15.30 4.17
C GLU A 236 -42.47 14.52 4.66
N GLN A 237 -42.22 13.30 5.11
CA GLN A 237 -43.26 12.43 5.68
C GLN A 237 -43.61 12.79 7.14
N HIS A 238 -42.84 13.66 7.78
CA HIS A 238 -42.90 13.90 9.22
C HIS A 238 -42.95 12.60 10.03
N ALA A 239 -42.13 11.67 9.67
CA ALA A 239 -42.09 10.34 10.28
C ALA A 239 -40.70 10.01 10.82
N LEU A 240 -40.64 9.34 11.95
CA LEU A 240 -39.45 8.68 12.49
C LEU A 240 -39.58 7.20 12.24
N VAL A 241 -38.55 6.56 11.73
CA VAL A 241 -38.45 5.09 11.67
C VAL A 241 -37.53 4.58 12.76
N THR A 242 -37.90 3.50 13.41
CA THR A 242 -37.11 2.80 14.40
C THR A 242 -37.07 1.31 14.07
N ALA A 243 -35.90 0.72 14.16
CA ALA A 243 -35.72 -0.71 13.91
C ALA A 243 -34.85 -1.33 14.98
N GLY A 244 -35.18 -2.56 15.37
CA GLY A 244 -34.48 -3.22 16.44
C GLY A 244 -34.20 -4.70 16.19
N ARG A 245 -33.39 -5.27 17.08
CA ARG A 245 -33.09 -6.70 17.13
C ARG A 245 -34.27 -7.55 17.56
N ASP A 246 -35.42 -6.93 17.92
CA ASP A 246 -36.70 -7.61 18.15
C ASP A 246 -37.40 -8.02 16.85
N LYS A 247 -36.76 -7.84 15.71
CA LYS A 247 -37.26 -8.21 14.38
C LYS A 247 -38.46 -7.38 13.93
N THR A 248 -38.56 -6.14 14.42
CA THR A 248 -39.66 -5.24 14.06
C THR A 248 -39.15 -3.91 13.52
N LEU A 249 -39.93 -3.32 12.61
CA LEU A 249 -39.78 -1.99 12.07
C LEU A 249 -40.99 -1.15 12.47
N THR A 250 -40.81 -0.01 13.10
CA THR A 250 -41.87 0.84 13.59
C THR A 250 -41.78 2.23 13.01
N TRP A 251 -42.84 2.75 12.43
CA TRP A 251 -42.95 4.14 11.98
C TRP A 251 -43.79 4.95 12.97
N TRP A 252 -43.28 6.11 13.34
CA TRP A 252 -43.83 7.05 14.28
C TRP A 252 -44.25 8.34 13.59
N ASP A 253 -45.36 8.90 13.98
CA ASP A 253 -45.73 10.25 13.57
C ASP A 253 -44.99 11.29 14.42
N ALA A 254 -44.09 12.05 13.84
CA ALA A 254 -43.25 13.01 14.56
C ALA A 254 -44.01 14.24 15.09
N LYS A 255 -45.29 14.42 14.74
CA LYS A 255 -46.15 15.49 15.29
C LYS A 255 -46.84 15.04 16.59
N SER A 256 -47.35 13.80 16.61
CA SER A 256 -48.11 13.26 17.74
C SER A 256 -47.34 12.27 18.59
N TRP A 257 -46.20 11.78 18.09
CA TRP A 257 -45.38 10.70 18.67
C TRP A 257 -46.18 9.38 18.89
N LYS A 258 -47.19 9.17 18.04
CA LYS A 258 -47.95 7.91 18.04
C LYS A 258 -47.42 6.97 16.97
N ILE A 259 -47.56 5.70 17.22
CA ILE A 259 -47.24 4.64 16.26
C ILE A 259 -48.15 4.82 15.05
N ARG A 260 -47.58 4.95 13.87
CA ARG A 260 -48.30 4.84 12.59
C ARG A 260 -48.48 3.40 12.21
N LYS A 261 -47.41 2.61 12.30
CA LYS A 261 -47.39 1.22 11.87
C LYS A 261 -46.24 0.45 12.53
N VAL A 262 -46.46 -0.83 12.76
CA VAL A 262 -45.41 -1.81 13.16
C VAL A 262 -45.46 -2.97 12.19
N VAL A 263 -44.34 -3.38 11.67
CA VAL A 263 -44.21 -4.47 10.71
C VAL A 263 -43.11 -5.44 11.17
N PRO A 264 -43.36 -6.76 11.17
CA PRO A 264 -42.35 -7.76 11.49
C PRO A 264 -41.42 -7.96 10.27
N CYS A 265 -40.10 -7.83 10.46
CA CYS A 265 -39.09 -8.07 9.44
C CYS A 265 -38.61 -9.53 9.40
N LEU A 266 -38.94 -10.33 10.43
CA LEU A 266 -38.56 -11.73 10.57
C LEU A 266 -37.04 -11.99 10.68
N GLU A 267 -36.24 -10.94 10.78
CA GLU A 267 -34.80 -10.98 10.99
C GLU A 267 -34.34 -9.92 12.00
N LEU A 268 -33.18 -10.11 12.60
CA LEU A 268 -32.53 -9.07 13.42
C LEU A 268 -32.15 -7.90 12.52
N VAL A 269 -32.66 -6.69 12.80
CA VAL A 269 -32.41 -5.50 11.98
C VAL A 269 -31.29 -4.71 12.62
N GLU A 270 -30.20 -4.50 11.88
CA GLU A 270 -29.03 -3.74 12.31
C GLU A 270 -28.97 -2.34 11.66
N ALA A 271 -29.64 -2.16 10.51
CA ALA A 271 -29.73 -0.87 9.84
C ALA A 271 -31.11 -0.64 9.24
N ALA A 272 -31.64 0.57 9.37
CA ALA A 272 -32.87 0.99 8.72
C ALA A 272 -32.84 2.51 8.51
N GLY A 273 -33.48 2.97 7.43
CA GLY A 273 -33.58 4.41 7.13
C GLY A 273 -34.53 4.66 5.98
N PHE A 274 -34.81 5.94 5.73
CA PHE A 274 -35.65 6.39 4.63
C PHE A 274 -34.84 6.58 3.37
N ILE A 275 -35.45 6.28 2.23
CA ILE A 275 -34.95 6.53 0.89
C ILE A 275 -36.05 7.18 0.05
N ASP A 276 -35.69 7.77 -1.09
CA ASP A 276 -36.61 8.43 -2.02
C ASP A 276 -37.53 9.44 -1.31
N ASP A 277 -36.93 10.43 -0.61
CA ASP A 277 -37.62 11.49 0.14
C ASP A 277 -38.65 10.96 1.18
N GLY A 278 -38.35 9.78 1.75
CA GLY A 278 -39.17 9.16 2.77
C GLY A 278 -40.32 8.29 2.24
N GLN A 279 -40.47 8.18 0.91
CA GLN A 279 -41.52 7.35 0.32
C GLN A 279 -41.27 5.86 0.51
N LEU A 280 -40.00 5.50 0.54
CA LEU A 280 -39.54 4.14 0.79
C LEU A 280 -38.69 4.08 2.06
N THR A 281 -38.66 2.91 2.65
CA THR A 281 -37.82 2.60 3.81
C THR A 281 -37.00 1.37 3.51
N TYR A 282 -35.73 1.34 3.86
CA TYR A 282 -34.89 0.16 3.76
C TYR A 282 -34.69 -0.46 5.14
N SER A 283 -34.49 -1.77 5.18
CA SER A 283 -34.01 -2.51 6.35
C SER A 283 -32.98 -3.54 5.91
N ALA A 284 -31.95 -3.74 6.73
CA ALA A 284 -30.91 -4.73 6.51
C ALA A 284 -30.47 -5.31 7.85
N GLY A 285 -30.10 -6.58 7.87
CA GLY A 285 -29.73 -7.23 9.11
C GLY A 285 -29.06 -8.60 8.93
N ALA A 286 -29.25 -9.48 9.90
CA ALA A 286 -28.49 -10.71 10.03
C ALA A 286 -28.58 -11.67 8.84
N ASN A 287 -29.65 -11.59 8.04
CA ASN A 287 -29.79 -12.45 6.86
C ASN A 287 -28.96 -11.99 5.64
N GLY A 288 -28.24 -10.86 5.74
CA GLY A 288 -27.43 -10.32 4.66
C GLY A 288 -28.23 -9.76 3.47
N CYS A 289 -29.53 -9.56 3.64
CA CYS A 289 -30.42 -9.10 2.60
C CYS A 289 -30.83 -7.65 2.82
N LEU A 290 -30.81 -6.86 1.74
CA LEU A 290 -31.40 -5.53 1.74
C LEU A 290 -32.88 -5.65 1.37
N ARG A 291 -33.79 -5.18 2.24
CA ARG A 291 -35.22 -5.18 2.02
C ARG A 291 -35.77 -3.77 1.91
N ILE A 292 -36.69 -3.57 1.01
CA ILE A 292 -37.31 -2.26 0.73
C ILE A 292 -38.79 -2.34 1.05
N TRP A 293 -39.27 -1.36 1.80
CA TRP A 293 -40.65 -1.27 2.28
C TRP A 293 -41.30 0.02 1.75
N ASP A 294 -42.54 -0.04 1.38
CA ASP A 294 -43.33 1.16 1.13
C ASP A 294 -43.72 1.80 2.48
N THR A 295 -43.31 3.00 2.73
CA THR A 295 -43.51 3.72 3.98
C THR A 295 -44.98 3.92 4.31
N ASP A 296 -45.85 4.19 3.30
CA ASP A 296 -47.26 4.45 3.49
C ASP A 296 -48.05 3.17 3.79
N THR A 297 -47.80 2.10 3.04
CA THR A 297 -48.55 0.84 3.18
C THR A 297 -47.88 -0.14 4.15
N GLY A 298 -46.55 0.00 4.37
CA GLY A 298 -45.75 -0.94 5.16
C GLY A 298 -45.63 -2.32 4.50
N LYS A 299 -45.83 -2.38 3.19
CA LYS A 299 -45.71 -3.63 2.44
C LYS A 299 -44.26 -3.77 1.97
N GLU A 300 -43.71 -4.97 2.07
CA GLU A 300 -42.40 -5.30 1.47
C GLU A 300 -42.52 -5.32 -0.07
N LEU A 301 -41.66 -4.61 -0.73
CA LEU A 301 -41.60 -4.49 -2.19
C LEU A 301 -40.57 -5.43 -2.81
N THR A 302 -39.57 -5.83 -2.04
CA THR A 302 -38.58 -6.80 -2.49
C THR A 302 -39.13 -8.22 -2.52
N PRO A 303 -38.75 -9.06 -3.50
CA PRO A 303 -39.14 -10.48 -3.50
C PRO A 303 -38.51 -11.19 -2.28
N GLN A 304 -39.09 -12.29 -1.89
CA GLN A 304 -38.57 -13.10 -0.78
C GLN A 304 -37.15 -13.60 -1.17
N GLN A 305 -36.19 -13.25 -0.35
CA GLN A 305 -34.79 -13.63 -0.52
C GLN A 305 -34.45 -14.77 0.44
N ALA A 306 -33.60 -15.69 -0.02
CA ALA A 306 -33.02 -16.69 0.89
C ALA A 306 -32.00 -16.01 1.80
N ALA A 307 -31.94 -16.44 3.07
CA ALA A 307 -30.88 -15.99 3.96
C ALA A 307 -29.50 -16.36 3.38
N LYS A 308 -28.58 -15.43 3.43
CA LYS A 308 -27.18 -15.64 3.04
C LYS A 308 -26.40 -16.29 4.18
N SER A 309 -25.11 -16.47 4.01
CA SER A 309 -24.23 -16.97 5.07
C SER A 309 -24.18 -16.01 6.27
N GLU A 310 -23.81 -16.50 7.45
CA GLU A 310 -23.64 -15.65 8.65
C GLU A 310 -22.60 -14.55 8.44
N GLU A 311 -21.58 -14.81 7.65
CA GLU A 311 -20.53 -13.86 7.30
C GLU A 311 -21.03 -12.70 6.41
N GLU A 312 -22.01 -12.95 5.55
CA GLU A 312 -22.66 -11.94 4.72
C GLU A 312 -23.74 -11.15 5.48
N GLY A 313 -23.96 -11.45 6.75
CA GLY A 313 -24.86 -10.70 7.62
C GLY A 313 -24.45 -9.22 7.68
N ILE A 314 -25.43 -8.32 7.78
CA ILE A 314 -25.17 -6.88 7.86
C ILE A 314 -24.94 -6.51 9.33
N ALA A 315 -23.82 -5.87 9.60
CA ALA A 315 -23.44 -5.36 10.92
C ALA A 315 -23.86 -3.88 11.12
N SER A 316 -23.85 -3.08 10.07
CA SER A 316 -24.29 -1.68 10.12
C SER A 316 -24.62 -1.16 8.73
N GLY A 317 -25.30 -0.02 8.66
CA GLY A 317 -25.61 0.61 7.40
C GLY A 317 -25.63 2.14 7.49
N LEU A 318 -25.24 2.79 6.41
CA LEU A 318 -25.18 4.22 6.31
C LEU A 318 -25.85 4.69 5.01
N TYR A 319 -26.84 5.54 5.18
CA TYR A 319 -27.42 6.29 4.07
C TYR A 319 -27.80 7.70 4.53
N ARG A 320 -27.65 8.67 3.67
CA ARG A 320 -28.11 10.04 3.89
C ARG A 320 -28.73 10.56 2.60
N PRO A 321 -29.76 11.42 2.68
CA PRO A 321 -30.29 12.08 1.47
C PRO A 321 -29.19 12.81 0.69
N GLY A 322 -29.08 12.50 -0.60
CA GLY A 322 -28.03 13.02 -1.47
C GLY A 322 -26.85 12.06 -1.73
N LEU A 323 -26.72 10.98 -0.98
CA LEU A 323 -25.75 9.95 -1.32
C LEU A 323 -26.23 9.10 -2.51
N PRO A 324 -25.35 8.78 -3.47
CA PRO A 324 -25.72 8.00 -4.65
C PRO A 324 -25.93 6.51 -4.36
N PHE A 325 -25.63 6.04 -3.15
CA PHE A 325 -25.74 4.63 -2.75
C PHE A 325 -26.08 4.47 -1.26
N ILE A 326 -26.57 3.30 -0.91
CA ILE A 326 -26.68 2.81 0.46
C ILE A 326 -25.43 1.99 0.74
N LEU A 327 -24.66 2.36 1.76
CA LEU A 327 -23.48 1.62 2.22
C LEU A 327 -23.91 0.66 3.32
N LEU A 328 -23.69 -0.64 3.12
CA LEU A 328 -23.89 -1.67 4.13
C LEU A 328 -22.55 -2.32 4.48
N VAL A 329 -22.29 -2.45 5.75
CA VAL A 329 -21.11 -3.12 6.30
C VAL A 329 -21.48 -4.55 6.65
N GLN A 330 -20.82 -5.51 6.05
CA GLN A 330 -21.01 -6.93 6.31
C GLN A 330 -20.16 -7.41 7.50
N VAL A 331 -20.53 -8.55 8.08
CA VAL A 331 -19.79 -9.14 9.20
C VAL A 331 -18.37 -9.56 8.80
N ASP A 332 -18.17 -9.96 7.53
CA ASP A 332 -16.87 -10.25 6.92
C ASP A 332 -16.03 -8.99 6.63
N HIS A 333 -16.44 -7.84 7.14
CA HIS A 333 -15.81 -6.53 6.93
C HIS A 333 -15.86 -6.01 5.48
N THR A 334 -16.65 -6.63 4.61
CA THR A 334 -16.89 -6.12 3.26
C THR A 334 -17.88 -4.95 3.30
N LEU A 335 -17.52 -3.87 2.60
CA LEU A 335 -18.39 -2.72 2.39
C LEU A 335 -19.15 -2.91 1.08
N ALA A 336 -20.45 -3.16 1.16
CA ALA A 336 -21.32 -3.40 0.02
C ALA A 336 -22.13 -2.15 -0.30
N LEU A 337 -22.04 -1.67 -1.56
CA LEU A 337 -22.72 -0.49 -2.05
C LEU A 337 -23.93 -0.90 -2.89
N TYR A 338 -25.10 -0.42 -2.51
CA TYR A 338 -26.37 -0.69 -3.17
C TYR A 338 -26.99 0.58 -3.72
N ARG A 339 -27.62 0.50 -4.88
CA ARG A 339 -28.38 1.63 -5.43
C ARG A 339 -29.69 1.84 -4.69
N PRO A 340 -30.00 3.05 -4.23
CA PRO A 340 -31.30 3.35 -3.65
C PRO A 340 -32.36 3.29 -4.76
N PRO A 341 -33.40 2.42 -4.65
CA PRO A 341 -34.49 2.37 -5.62
C PRO A 341 -35.41 3.57 -5.46
N LYS A 342 -36.10 3.93 -6.55
CA LYS A 342 -37.14 4.94 -6.55
C LYS A 342 -38.53 4.31 -6.52
N LYS A 343 -39.51 4.99 -5.92
CA LYS A 343 -40.89 4.47 -5.80
C LYS A 343 -41.56 4.21 -7.17
N ALA A 344 -41.17 4.97 -8.19
CA ALA A 344 -41.64 4.76 -9.57
C ALA A 344 -41.24 3.37 -10.13
N GLU A 345 -40.17 2.77 -9.63
CA GLU A 345 -39.63 1.47 -10.04
C GLU A 345 -40.12 0.32 -9.14
N ALA A 346 -40.87 0.62 -8.10
CA ALA A 346 -41.26 -0.30 -7.03
C ALA A 346 -42.05 -1.52 -7.50
N SER A 347 -42.72 -1.44 -8.64
CA SER A 347 -43.51 -2.59 -9.19
C SER A 347 -42.64 -3.66 -9.89
N THR A 348 -41.38 -3.35 -10.16
CA THR A 348 -40.46 -4.21 -10.90
C THR A 348 -39.17 -4.51 -10.13
N LEU A 349 -39.13 -4.23 -8.82
CA LEU A 349 -37.97 -4.48 -7.99
C LEU A 349 -37.58 -5.96 -8.00
N SER A 350 -36.39 -6.25 -8.52
CA SER A 350 -35.67 -7.49 -8.32
C SER A 350 -34.99 -7.51 -6.94
N ALA A 351 -34.47 -8.64 -6.53
CA ALA A 351 -33.63 -8.71 -5.33
C ALA A 351 -32.45 -7.73 -5.46
N PRO A 352 -32.26 -6.79 -4.51
CA PRO A 352 -31.16 -5.84 -4.61
C PRO A 352 -29.81 -6.56 -4.52
N GLU A 353 -28.93 -6.29 -5.49
CA GLU A 353 -27.54 -6.77 -5.47
C GLU A 353 -26.58 -5.58 -5.35
N PRO A 354 -25.45 -5.75 -4.66
CA PRO A 354 -24.47 -4.69 -4.56
C PRO A 354 -23.81 -4.46 -5.93
N PHE A 355 -23.77 -3.21 -6.38
CA PHE A 355 -23.12 -2.86 -7.63
C PHE A 355 -21.60 -2.70 -7.48
N ARG A 356 -21.14 -2.47 -6.25
CA ARG A 356 -19.72 -2.37 -5.92
C ARG A 356 -19.47 -2.97 -4.54
N ARG A 357 -18.35 -3.64 -4.41
CA ARG A 357 -17.84 -4.15 -3.14
C ARG A 357 -16.46 -3.57 -2.89
N ILE A 358 -16.19 -3.20 -1.65
CA ILE A 358 -14.88 -2.77 -1.17
C ILE A 358 -14.54 -3.72 -0.03
N SER A 359 -13.59 -4.61 -0.26
CA SER A 359 -13.19 -5.57 0.77
C SER A 359 -12.28 -4.90 1.79
N GLY A 360 -12.58 -5.14 3.04
CA GLY A 360 -11.79 -4.67 4.17
C GLY A 360 -11.01 -5.78 4.87
N THR A 361 -11.05 -7.01 4.36
CA THR A 361 -10.51 -8.18 5.07
C THR A 361 -9.02 -8.02 5.37
N HIS A 362 -8.66 -8.31 6.60
CA HIS A 362 -7.30 -8.35 7.10
C HIS A 362 -6.81 -9.80 7.18
N ASP A 363 -6.80 -10.48 6.02
CA ASP A 363 -6.44 -11.90 5.92
C ASP A 363 -5.09 -12.08 5.23
N ASP A 364 -4.35 -13.09 5.67
CA ASP A 364 -3.08 -13.49 5.04
C ASP A 364 -3.30 -13.86 3.58
N ILE A 365 -2.47 -13.37 2.67
CA ILE A 365 -2.47 -13.77 1.27
C ILE A 365 -1.66 -15.06 1.11
N ILE A 366 -2.34 -16.18 0.86
CA ILE A 366 -1.71 -17.51 0.79
C ILE A 366 -1.20 -17.80 -0.62
N ASP A 367 -1.99 -17.53 -1.65
CA ASP A 367 -1.60 -17.74 -3.05
C ASP A 367 -2.23 -16.68 -3.96
N LEU A 368 -1.60 -16.40 -5.10
CA LEU A 368 -2.09 -15.41 -6.05
C LEU A 368 -1.68 -15.75 -7.50
N GLY A 369 -2.45 -15.21 -8.45
CA GLY A 369 -2.12 -15.40 -9.85
C GLY A 369 -2.92 -14.48 -10.78
N TYR A 370 -2.32 -14.13 -11.92
CA TYR A 370 -2.93 -13.31 -12.96
C TYR A 370 -3.97 -14.08 -13.77
N LEU A 371 -5.13 -13.48 -13.93
CA LEU A 371 -6.24 -14.00 -14.72
C LEU A 371 -6.41 -13.21 -16.02
N LEU A 372 -7.21 -13.78 -16.93
CA LEU A 372 -7.54 -13.27 -18.26
C LEU A 372 -6.33 -13.18 -19.23
N PRO A 373 -6.57 -13.12 -20.52
CA PRO A 373 -5.49 -12.99 -21.51
C PRO A 373 -4.74 -11.66 -21.39
N ASP A 374 -5.44 -10.57 -21.06
CA ASP A 374 -4.91 -9.22 -20.86
C ASP A 374 -4.29 -8.99 -19.47
N ARG A 375 -4.41 -10.00 -18.58
CA ARG A 375 -3.88 -9.93 -17.19
C ARG A 375 -4.47 -8.77 -16.36
N SER A 376 -5.68 -8.34 -16.68
CA SER A 376 -6.37 -7.24 -16.01
C SER A 376 -6.95 -7.61 -14.64
N LEU A 377 -7.00 -8.90 -14.29
CA LEU A 377 -7.45 -9.40 -12.99
C LEU A 377 -6.37 -10.23 -12.31
N VAL A 378 -6.38 -10.19 -10.98
CA VAL A 378 -5.59 -11.08 -10.10
C VAL A 378 -6.54 -11.84 -9.19
N ALA A 379 -6.35 -13.15 -9.11
CA ALA A 379 -7.01 -13.98 -8.11
C ALA A 379 -6.15 -14.00 -6.84
N LEU A 380 -6.77 -13.80 -5.70
CA LEU A 380 -6.16 -13.84 -4.37
C LEU A 380 -6.83 -14.94 -3.55
N ALA A 381 -6.08 -15.95 -3.14
CA ALA A 381 -6.49 -16.89 -2.11
C ALA A 381 -6.00 -16.36 -0.76
N THR A 382 -6.95 -16.06 0.11
CA THR A 382 -6.66 -15.56 1.45
C THR A 382 -6.94 -16.64 2.50
N ASN A 383 -6.69 -16.33 3.76
CA ASN A 383 -7.00 -17.24 4.88
C ASN A 383 -8.52 -17.35 5.12
N SER A 384 -9.32 -17.34 4.05
CA SER A 384 -10.78 -17.46 4.02
C SER A 384 -11.20 -18.57 3.06
N GLU A 385 -12.49 -18.89 3.08
CA GLU A 385 -13.10 -19.91 2.21
C GLU A 385 -13.27 -19.44 0.77
N ASP A 386 -13.16 -18.14 0.55
CA ASP A 386 -13.44 -17.48 -0.73
C ASP A 386 -12.16 -17.06 -1.46
N VAL A 387 -12.20 -17.05 -2.79
CA VAL A 387 -11.15 -16.48 -3.62
C VAL A 387 -11.62 -15.13 -4.14
N ARG A 388 -10.83 -14.07 -3.88
CA ARG A 388 -11.10 -12.71 -4.34
C ARG A 388 -10.55 -12.51 -5.75
N LEU A 389 -11.35 -11.88 -6.60
CA LEU A 389 -10.90 -11.42 -7.91
C LEU A 389 -10.77 -9.90 -7.89
N VAL A 390 -9.56 -9.41 -8.06
CA VAL A 390 -9.22 -8.00 -7.91
C VAL A 390 -8.77 -7.43 -9.25
N SER A 391 -9.26 -6.24 -9.59
CA SER A 391 -8.84 -5.53 -10.80
C SER A 391 -7.44 -4.93 -10.64
N VAL A 392 -6.61 -5.09 -11.67
CA VAL A 392 -5.28 -4.50 -11.78
C VAL A 392 -5.11 -3.69 -13.07
N SER A 393 -6.22 -3.28 -13.68
CA SER A 393 -6.20 -2.41 -14.85
C SER A 393 -5.89 -0.96 -14.43
N GLU A 394 -4.97 -0.32 -15.14
CA GLU A 394 -4.57 1.08 -14.93
C GLU A 394 -5.52 2.08 -15.61
N THR A 395 -6.79 1.71 -15.82
CA THR A 395 -7.77 2.65 -16.38
C THR A 395 -7.95 3.82 -15.42
N GLU A 396 -7.75 5.04 -15.93
CA GLU A 396 -8.01 6.25 -15.15
C GLU A 396 -9.45 6.24 -14.64
N ALA A 397 -9.60 6.32 -13.33
CA ALA A 397 -10.91 6.35 -12.70
C ALA A 397 -11.68 7.59 -13.19
N GLN A 398 -12.89 7.40 -13.68
CA GLN A 398 -13.76 8.48 -14.06
C GLN A 398 -14.07 9.33 -12.83
N ALA A 399 -13.80 10.63 -12.90
CA ALA A 399 -14.03 11.58 -11.80
C ALA A 399 -15.45 12.13 -11.84
N GLY A 400 -16.06 12.33 -10.66
CA GLY A 400 -17.37 12.96 -10.51
C GLY A 400 -18.54 12.01 -10.34
N GLU A 401 -19.76 12.48 -10.65
CA GLU A 401 -21.00 11.67 -10.51
C GLU A 401 -21.01 10.42 -11.39
N SER A 402 -20.32 10.46 -12.52
CA SER A 402 -20.16 9.31 -13.43
C SER A 402 -19.34 8.16 -12.84
N ALA A 403 -18.57 8.40 -11.77
CA ALA A 403 -17.82 7.34 -11.08
C ALA A 403 -18.72 6.29 -10.41
N TRP A 404 -20.00 6.64 -10.20
CA TRP A 404 -21.01 5.76 -9.58
C TRP A 404 -21.95 5.09 -10.58
N ASP A 405 -21.72 5.27 -11.89
CA ASP A 405 -22.51 4.62 -12.94
C ASP A 405 -22.19 3.12 -13.04
N SER A 406 -23.14 2.33 -13.55
CA SER A 406 -22.99 0.86 -13.68
C SER A 406 -21.90 0.44 -14.63
N ASP A 407 -21.55 1.31 -15.57
CA ASP A 407 -20.59 1.05 -16.65
C ASP A 407 -19.18 1.59 -16.34
N SER A 408 -18.97 2.13 -15.11
CA SER A 408 -17.64 2.56 -14.70
C SER A 408 -16.71 1.35 -14.58
N SER A 409 -15.56 1.42 -15.27
CA SER A 409 -14.51 0.40 -15.16
C SER A 409 -14.03 0.28 -13.70
N PRO A 410 -13.77 -0.94 -13.21
CA PRO A 410 -13.24 -1.11 -11.87
C PRO A 410 -11.86 -0.45 -11.76
N TYR A 411 -11.63 0.27 -10.66
CA TYR A 411 -10.33 0.88 -10.40
C TYR A 411 -9.31 -0.15 -9.92
N PHE A 412 -8.02 0.20 -9.96
CA PHE A 412 -6.94 -0.66 -9.49
C PHE A 412 -7.10 -1.04 -8.01
N GLY A 413 -7.12 -2.34 -7.72
CA GLY A 413 -7.32 -2.86 -6.37
C GLY A 413 -8.79 -3.07 -5.97
N GLN A 414 -9.75 -2.80 -6.86
CA GLN A 414 -11.16 -3.04 -6.57
C GLN A 414 -11.51 -4.53 -6.69
N ASP A 415 -12.28 -5.04 -5.71
CA ASP A 415 -12.86 -6.37 -5.81
C ASP A 415 -13.94 -6.43 -6.88
N VAL A 416 -13.72 -7.27 -7.87
CA VAL A 416 -14.67 -7.50 -8.97
C VAL A 416 -15.66 -8.59 -8.61
N ALA A 417 -15.18 -9.70 -8.04
CA ALA A 417 -16.01 -10.83 -7.65
C ALA A 417 -15.37 -11.66 -6.55
N LEU A 418 -16.21 -12.47 -5.89
CA LEU A 418 -15.81 -13.50 -4.93
C LEU A 418 -16.21 -14.88 -5.46
N LEU A 419 -15.27 -15.82 -5.53
CA LEU A 419 -15.56 -17.21 -5.89
C LEU A 419 -15.93 -17.98 -4.62
N LYS A 420 -17.22 -18.08 -4.35
CA LYS A 420 -17.78 -18.73 -3.16
C LYS A 420 -18.12 -20.20 -3.39
N GLY A 421 -17.75 -21.05 -2.46
CA GLY A 421 -18.17 -22.45 -2.54
C GLY A 421 -17.25 -23.48 -1.89
N HIS A 422 -16.07 -23.16 -1.44
CA HIS A 422 -15.33 -24.01 -0.51
C HIS A 422 -15.93 -23.88 0.90
N ASP A 423 -15.76 -24.92 1.70
CA ASP A 423 -16.28 -24.96 3.08
C ASP A 423 -15.17 -24.65 4.10
N GLU A 424 -13.92 -24.53 3.65
CA GLU A 424 -12.74 -24.18 4.44
C GLU A 424 -11.69 -23.45 3.58
N ILE A 425 -10.62 -22.97 4.24
CA ILE A 425 -9.54 -22.13 3.69
C ILE A 425 -8.98 -22.68 2.38
N VAL A 426 -8.84 -21.80 1.39
CA VAL A 426 -8.19 -22.11 0.11
C VAL A 426 -6.69 -21.98 0.24
N ILE A 427 -5.96 -23.10 0.08
CA ILE A 427 -4.51 -23.17 0.29
C ILE A 427 -3.71 -22.92 -0.98
N SER A 428 -4.22 -23.35 -2.12
CA SER A 428 -3.49 -23.29 -3.39
C SER A 428 -4.41 -22.96 -4.55
N LEU A 429 -3.91 -22.16 -5.47
CA LEU A 429 -4.56 -21.87 -6.73
C LEU A 429 -3.59 -22.05 -7.89
N ASP A 430 -4.12 -22.42 -9.05
CA ASP A 430 -3.39 -22.46 -10.29
C ASP A 430 -4.28 -22.05 -11.47
N ILE A 431 -3.70 -21.39 -12.46
CA ILE A 431 -4.39 -20.77 -13.57
C ILE A 431 -3.89 -21.43 -14.86
N ASP A 432 -4.79 -21.67 -15.79
CA ASP A 432 -4.44 -22.25 -17.07
C ASP A 432 -3.69 -21.26 -17.99
N TRP A 433 -3.24 -21.75 -19.14
CA TRP A 433 -2.52 -20.94 -20.14
C TRP A 433 -3.34 -19.73 -20.65
N SER A 434 -4.68 -19.86 -20.70
CA SER A 434 -5.58 -18.82 -21.23
C SER A 434 -5.99 -17.75 -20.23
N GLY A 435 -5.86 -18.05 -18.94
CA GLY A 435 -6.33 -17.19 -17.86
C GLY A 435 -7.84 -17.20 -17.59
N HIS A 436 -8.62 -18.01 -18.33
CA HIS A 436 -10.08 -18.13 -18.12
C HIS A 436 -10.47 -19.21 -17.13
N TRP A 437 -9.53 -20.08 -16.76
CA TRP A 437 -9.78 -21.20 -15.87
C TRP A 437 -8.85 -21.14 -14.67
N ILE A 438 -9.44 -21.22 -13.48
CA ILE A 438 -8.72 -21.30 -12.24
C ILE A 438 -9.08 -22.59 -11.50
N ALA A 439 -8.07 -23.30 -11.04
CA ALA A 439 -8.26 -24.41 -10.12
C ALA A 439 -7.88 -23.97 -8.71
N THR A 440 -8.70 -24.34 -7.72
CA THR A 440 -8.47 -24.06 -6.31
C THR A 440 -8.45 -25.36 -5.53
N GLY A 441 -7.57 -25.46 -4.56
CA GLY A 441 -7.48 -26.56 -3.61
C GLY A 441 -7.59 -26.02 -2.19
N ALA A 442 -8.51 -26.60 -1.42
CA ALA A 442 -8.83 -26.12 -0.09
C ALA A 442 -8.59 -27.18 0.99
N LYS A 443 -8.67 -26.74 2.21
CA LYS A 443 -8.57 -27.56 3.41
C LYS A 443 -9.79 -28.47 3.60
N ASP A 444 -10.91 -28.19 2.90
CA ASP A 444 -12.11 -29.02 2.83
C ASP A 444 -11.92 -30.35 2.06
N ASN A 445 -10.70 -30.72 1.72
CA ASN A 445 -10.29 -31.92 0.98
C ASN A 445 -10.81 -31.96 -0.47
N THR A 446 -11.30 -30.83 -0.99
CA THR A 446 -11.81 -30.72 -2.38
C THR A 446 -10.97 -29.80 -3.24
N ALA A 447 -10.95 -30.09 -4.55
CA ALA A 447 -10.50 -29.14 -5.54
C ALA A 447 -11.71 -28.67 -6.36
N LYS A 448 -11.70 -27.41 -6.74
CA LYS A 448 -12.75 -26.85 -7.61
C LYS A 448 -12.13 -26.22 -8.83
N LEU A 449 -12.83 -26.29 -9.95
CA LEU A 449 -12.49 -25.61 -11.19
C LEU A 449 -13.53 -24.52 -11.44
N TRP A 450 -13.05 -23.32 -11.69
CA TRP A 450 -13.90 -22.16 -11.93
C TRP A 450 -13.70 -21.63 -13.33
N ARG A 451 -14.82 -21.22 -13.95
CA ARG A 451 -14.86 -20.52 -15.23
C ARG A 451 -14.98 -19.03 -14.98
N ILE A 452 -14.07 -18.26 -15.57
CA ILE A 452 -13.99 -16.80 -15.43
C ILE A 452 -14.43 -16.15 -16.73
N ASP A 453 -15.64 -15.62 -16.75
CA ASP A 453 -16.24 -14.90 -17.86
C ASP A 453 -16.48 -13.46 -17.45
N HIS A 454 -15.44 -12.65 -17.56
CA HIS A 454 -15.46 -11.25 -17.13
C HIS A 454 -16.39 -10.39 -18.01
N ALA A 455 -16.49 -10.68 -19.31
CA ALA A 455 -17.34 -9.93 -20.23
C ALA A 455 -18.83 -10.01 -19.86
N ASN A 456 -19.27 -11.15 -19.31
CA ASN A 456 -20.65 -11.37 -18.89
C ASN A 456 -20.83 -11.32 -17.35
N ASN A 457 -19.80 -10.88 -16.61
CA ASN A 457 -19.79 -10.91 -15.13
C ASN A 457 -20.22 -12.26 -14.54
N SER A 458 -19.84 -13.36 -15.20
CA SER A 458 -20.24 -14.72 -14.81
C SER A 458 -19.03 -15.51 -14.30
N TYR A 459 -19.01 -15.74 -13.02
CA TYR A 459 -17.96 -16.46 -12.30
C TYR A 459 -18.58 -17.72 -11.70
N THR A 460 -18.37 -18.87 -12.34
CA THR A 460 -19.12 -20.10 -11.99
C THR A 460 -18.19 -21.26 -11.66
N CYS A 461 -18.56 -22.01 -10.61
CA CYS A 461 -17.92 -23.28 -10.33
C CYS A 461 -18.34 -24.30 -11.41
N TRP A 462 -17.35 -24.73 -12.22
CA TRP A 462 -17.56 -25.69 -13.32
C TRP A 462 -17.60 -27.12 -12.85
N ALA A 463 -16.69 -27.51 -11.96
CA ALA A 463 -16.60 -28.86 -11.43
C ALA A 463 -15.97 -28.89 -10.04
N THR A 464 -16.42 -29.84 -9.21
CA THR A 464 -15.85 -30.14 -7.90
C THR A 464 -15.27 -31.55 -7.90
N PHE A 465 -14.03 -31.68 -7.40
CA PHE A 465 -13.27 -32.93 -7.35
C PHE A 465 -13.08 -33.32 -5.89
N SER A 466 -13.76 -34.37 -5.47
CA SER A 466 -13.69 -34.89 -4.09
C SER A 466 -13.13 -36.31 -4.08
N GLY A 467 -12.36 -36.66 -3.05
CA GLY A 467 -11.78 -38.00 -2.92
C GLY A 467 -10.40 -38.07 -2.29
N HIS A 468 -9.82 -36.94 -1.89
CA HIS A 468 -8.70 -36.91 -0.96
C HIS A 468 -9.17 -37.12 0.46
N ALA A 469 -8.36 -37.70 1.31
CA ALA A 469 -8.65 -37.97 2.71
C ALA A 469 -8.30 -36.80 3.63
N GLU A 470 -7.38 -35.94 3.19
CA GLU A 470 -6.88 -34.79 3.93
C GLU A 470 -6.74 -33.57 3.01
N SER A 471 -6.44 -32.39 3.59
CA SER A 471 -6.33 -31.10 2.90
C SER A 471 -5.51 -31.16 1.62
N LEU A 472 -5.91 -30.38 0.62
CA LEU A 472 -5.14 -30.22 -0.60
C LEU A 472 -4.08 -29.14 -0.43
N GLY A 473 -2.80 -29.53 -0.45
CA GLY A 473 -1.68 -28.59 -0.40
C GLY A 473 -1.32 -27.99 -1.75
N ALA A 474 -1.73 -28.63 -2.87
CA ALA A 474 -1.34 -28.17 -4.20
C ALA A 474 -2.33 -28.60 -5.28
N VAL A 475 -2.53 -27.72 -6.24
CA VAL A 475 -3.27 -27.97 -7.48
C VAL A 475 -2.46 -27.50 -8.68
N ALA A 476 -2.62 -28.15 -9.82
CA ALA A 476 -1.93 -27.73 -11.05
C ALA A 476 -2.76 -28.04 -12.31
N LEU A 477 -2.85 -27.05 -13.19
CA LEU A 477 -3.48 -27.11 -14.51
C LEU A 477 -2.44 -27.28 -15.63
N PRO A 478 -2.80 -27.76 -16.82
CA PRO A 478 -1.92 -27.79 -17.96
C PRO A 478 -1.45 -26.40 -18.37
N LYS A 479 -0.15 -26.24 -18.61
CA LYS A 479 0.47 -24.98 -19.05
C LYS A 479 0.72 -24.93 -20.57
N GLY A 480 0.56 -26.06 -21.26
CA GLY A 480 0.78 -26.14 -22.71
C GLY A 480 -0.28 -25.39 -23.48
N VAL A 481 0.16 -24.50 -24.36
CA VAL A 481 -0.73 -23.83 -25.30
C VAL A 481 -1.21 -24.85 -26.37
N PRO A 482 -2.53 -25.02 -26.54
CA PRO A 482 -3.04 -25.95 -27.55
C PRO A 482 -2.64 -25.58 -28.98
N PRO A 483 -2.60 -26.54 -29.93
CA PRO A 483 -2.34 -26.24 -31.34
C PRO A 483 -3.35 -25.25 -31.91
N GLU A 484 -2.95 -24.45 -32.89
CA GLU A 484 -3.80 -23.41 -33.51
C GLU A 484 -5.09 -23.97 -34.13
N SER A 485 -5.06 -25.23 -34.55
CA SER A 485 -6.21 -25.93 -35.13
C SER A 485 -7.23 -26.42 -34.10
N SER A 486 -6.96 -26.27 -32.78
CA SER A 486 -7.83 -26.84 -31.76
C SER A 486 -8.92 -25.84 -31.33
N ALA A 487 -10.13 -26.35 -31.08
CA ALA A 487 -11.23 -25.54 -30.54
C ALA A 487 -10.89 -24.87 -29.19
N ALA A 488 -10.03 -25.48 -28.39
CA ALA A 488 -9.58 -24.93 -27.13
C ALA A 488 -8.75 -23.65 -27.28
N ARG A 489 -8.06 -23.45 -28.44
CA ARG A 489 -7.31 -22.23 -28.69
C ARG A 489 -8.19 -21.12 -29.27
N SER A 490 -9.17 -21.47 -30.11
CA SER A 490 -10.07 -20.46 -30.70
C SER A 490 -11.13 -19.97 -29.73
N ASP A 491 -11.56 -20.78 -28.78
CA ASP A 491 -12.54 -20.45 -27.76
C ASP A 491 -12.15 -21.08 -26.42
N PRO A 492 -11.16 -20.51 -25.70
CA PRO A 492 -10.68 -21.07 -24.46
C PRO A 492 -11.72 -20.95 -23.32
N LEU A 493 -12.62 -19.98 -23.39
CA LEU A 493 -13.65 -19.77 -22.38
C LEU A 493 -14.66 -20.93 -22.29
N ASN A 494 -15.00 -21.54 -23.40
CA ASN A 494 -15.98 -22.64 -23.48
C ASN A 494 -15.33 -24.03 -23.54
N ASN A 495 -14.02 -24.12 -23.61
CA ASN A 495 -13.30 -25.38 -23.68
C ASN A 495 -12.39 -25.55 -22.44
N PRO A 496 -12.85 -26.29 -21.41
CA PRO A 496 -12.07 -26.47 -20.19
C PRO A 496 -10.76 -27.22 -20.44
N PRO A 497 -9.75 -27.02 -19.55
CA PRO A 497 -8.51 -27.77 -19.58
C PRO A 497 -8.75 -29.29 -19.57
N PRO A 498 -7.86 -30.10 -20.20
CA PRO A 498 -8.10 -31.53 -20.31
C PRO A 498 -7.99 -32.32 -19.00
N PHE A 499 -7.19 -31.85 -18.07
CA PHE A 499 -6.98 -32.53 -16.78
C PHE A 499 -6.62 -31.53 -15.67
N LEU A 500 -6.80 -32.00 -14.44
CA LEU A 500 -6.33 -31.37 -13.22
C LEU A 500 -5.45 -32.35 -12.44
N ILE A 501 -4.37 -31.88 -11.84
CA ILE A 501 -3.54 -32.66 -10.92
C ILE A 501 -3.63 -32.04 -9.53
N THR A 502 -3.86 -32.88 -8.52
CA THR A 502 -3.99 -32.47 -7.12
C THR A 502 -3.01 -33.25 -6.25
N GLY A 503 -2.46 -32.57 -5.25
CA GLY A 503 -1.63 -33.16 -4.20
C GLY A 503 -2.18 -32.77 -2.84
N SER A 504 -2.18 -33.74 -1.94
CA SER A 504 -2.78 -33.61 -0.62
C SER A 504 -1.79 -33.96 0.50
N GLN A 505 -2.16 -33.59 1.70
CA GLN A 505 -1.50 -34.03 2.94
C GLN A 505 -1.66 -35.52 3.18
N ASP A 506 -2.62 -36.18 2.52
CA ASP A 506 -2.77 -37.65 2.48
C ASP A 506 -1.63 -38.35 1.74
N GLN A 507 -0.58 -37.64 1.33
CA GLN A 507 0.63 -38.14 0.65
C GLN A 507 0.36 -38.65 -0.77
N THR A 508 -0.84 -38.48 -1.30
CA THR A 508 -1.21 -38.94 -2.65
C THR A 508 -1.30 -37.81 -3.67
N VAL A 509 -0.95 -38.17 -4.91
CA VAL A 509 -1.22 -37.35 -6.08
C VAL A 509 -2.32 -38.01 -6.87
N LYS A 510 -3.29 -37.21 -7.33
CA LYS A 510 -4.38 -37.68 -8.20
C LYS A 510 -4.43 -36.85 -9.47
N LYS A 511 -4.75 -37.53 -10.58
CA LYS A 511 -5.07 -36.88 -11.85
C LYS A 511 -6.57 -37.04 -12.11
N TRP A 512 -7.21 -35.95 -12.45
CA TRP A 512 -8.61 -35.90 -12.74
C TRP A 512 -8.84 -35.51 -14.20
N GLU A 513 -9.83 -36.13 -14.84
CA GLU A 513 -10.34 -35.70 -16.12
C GLU A 513 -11.40 -34.62 -15.90
N ILE A 514 -11.30 -33.48 -16.58
CA ILE A 514 -12.24 -32.38 -16.42
C ILE A 514 -13.44 -32.63 -17.36
N PRO A 515 -14.68 -32.57 -16.82
CA PRO A 515 -15.89 -32.75 -17.65
C PRO A 515 -16.05 -31.59 -18.64
N ARG A 516 -16.44 -31.90 -19.85
CA ARG A 516 -16.69 -30.91 -20.90
C ARG A 516 -17.97 -30.08 -20.70
N THR A 517 -18.87 -30.53 -19.85
CA THR A 517 -20.11 -29.83 -19.47
C THR A 517 -20.08 -29.52 -17.97
N ALA A 518 -20.57 -28.33 -17.59
CA ALA A 518 -20.65 -27.93 -16.21
C ALA A 518 -21.46 -28.89 -15.35
N GLN A 519 -21.01 -29.18 -14.15
CA GLN A 519 -21.76 -30.00 -13.20
C GLN A 519 -22.96 -29.21 -12.66
N GLN A 520 -24.17 -29.76 -12.76
CA GLN A 520 -25.35 -29.15 -12.16
C GLN A 520 -25.30 -29.26 -10.64
N LYS A 521 -25.65 -28.16 -9.92
CA LYS A 521 -25.76 -28.15 -8.45
C LYS A 521 -26.71 -29.30 -8.00
N GLY A 522 -26.18 -30.20 -7.19
CA GLY A 522 -26.93 -31.30 -6.59
C GLY A 522 -26.65 -32.71 -7.12
N HIS A 523 -26.01 -32.87 -8.27
CA HIS A 523 -25.51 -34.16 -8.69
C HIS A 523 -24.08 -34.39 -8.20
N LYS A 524 -23.92 -35.23 -7.19
CA LYS A 524 -22.60 -35.81 -6.80
C LYS A 524 -22.18 -36.86 -7.86
N THR A 525 -22.01 -36.50 -9.10
CA THR A 525 -21.17 -37.27 -10.01
C THR A 525 -19.73 -37.01 -9.64
N GLY A 526 -19.22 -37.79 -8.70
CA GLY A 526 -17.82 -37.78 -8.32
C GLY A 526 -16.99 -37.99 -9.58
N SER A 527 -16.30 -36.93 -10.04
CA SER A 527 -15.31 -37.08 -11.10
C SER A 527 -14.28 -38.11 -10.62
N ARG A 528 -14.22 -39.24 -11.36
CA ARG A 528 -13.31 -40.33 -11.02
C ARG A 528 -11.90 -39.92 -11.33
N ALA A 529 -11.00 -40.07 -10.35
CA ALA A 529 -9.58 -39.89 -10.62
C ALA A 529 -9.08 -40.90 -11.68
N VAL A 530 -8.38 -40.43 -12.69
CA VAL A 530 -7.76 -41.28 -13.73
C VAL A 530 -6.74 -42.20 -13.09
N PHE A 531 -5.92 -41.64 -12.20
CA PHE A 531 -5.05 -42.41 -11.33
C PHE A 531 -4.92 -41.77 -9.94
N THR A 532 -4.60 -42.60 -8.96
CA THR A 532 -4.20 -42.20 -7.62
C THR A 532 -2.87 -42.89 -7.31
N ARG A 533 -1.85 -42.12 -6.90
CA ARG A 533 -0.53 -42.66 -6.58
C ARG A 533 -0.10 -42.16 -5.21
N LYS A 534 0.41 -43.03 -4.37
CA LYS A 534 1.17 -42.59 -3.17
C LYS A 534 2.49 -41.97 -3.64
N ALA A 535 2.58 -40.66 -3.50
CA ALA A 535 3.67 -39.88 -4.06
C ALA A 535 4.81 -39.70 -3.08
N HIS A 536 4.53 -39.41 -1.85
CA HIS A 536 5.54 -39.02 -0.86
C HIS A 536 5.26 -39.68 0.51
N ASP A 537 6.17 -39.47 1.44
CA ASP A 537 6.04 -39.98 2.82
C ASP A 537 5.55 -38.89 3.79
N LYS A 538 5.36 -37.66 3.29
CA LYS A 538 4.80 -36.50 3.99
C LYS A 538 3.99 -35.65 3.04
N ASP A 539 3.40 -34.60 3.56
CA ASP A 539 2.55 -33.64 2.89
C ASP A 539 3.14 -33.13 1.57
N ILE A 540 2.29 -32.97 0.59
CA ILE A 540 2.63 -32.39 -0.71
C ILE A 540 2.30 -30.89 -0.67
N ASN A 541 3.33 -30.04 -0.76
CA ASN A 541 3.18 -28.60 -0.64
C ASN A 541 3.00 -27.89 -1.98
N ALA A 542 3.59 -28.41 -3.05
CA ALA A 542 3.50 -27.79 -4.36
C ALA A 542 3.51 -28.83 -5.51
N ILE A 543 2.76 -28.51 -6.53
CA ILE A 543 2.76 -29.25 -7.81
C ILE A 543 2.90 -28.20 -8.94
N ASN A 544 3.67 -28.57 -9.97
CA ASN A 544 3.76 -27.74 -11.17
C ASN A 544 3.76 -28.65 -12.40
N VAL A 545 3.10 -28.24 -13.49
CA VAL A 545 3.04 -28.97 -14.75
C VAL A 545 4.01 -28.31 -15.73
N HIS A 546 4.81 -29.15 -16.40
CA HIS A 546 5.74 -28.69 -17.44
C HIS A 546 5.00 -28.08 -18.62
N HIS A 547 5.60 -27.11 -19.30
CA HIS A 547 4.99 -26.40 -20.44
C HIS A 547 4.55 -27.33 -21.58
N SER A 548 5.18 -28.49 -21.75
CA SER A 548 4.73 -29.52 -22.75
C SER A 548 3.50 -30.31 -22.28
N SER A 549 3.06 -30.14 -21.04
CA SER A 549 1.98 -30.89 -20.38
C SER A 549 2.20 -32.43 -20.36
N GLN A 550 3.44 -32.89 -20.54
CA GLN A 550 3.80 -34.34 -20.50
C GLN A 550 4.35 -34.74 -19.12
N LEU A 551 4.97 -33.81 -18.42
CA LEU A 551 5.59 -34.04 -17.11
C LEU A 551 4.95 -33.14 -16.05
N PHE A 552 4.97 -33.61 -14.81
CA PHE A 552 4.69 -32.76 -13.66
C PHE A 552 5.66 -33.06 -12.52
N ALA A 553 5.88 -32.08 -11.66
CA ALA A 553 6.71 -32.19 -10.47
C ALA A 553 5.84 -32.10 -9.22
N SER A 554 6.11 -32.90 -8.21
CA SER A 554 5.51 -32.80 -6.88
C SER A 554 6.59 -32.54 -5.84
N ALA A 555 6.43 -31.52 -5.02
CA ALA A 555 7.35 -31.15 -3.93
C ALA A 555 6.70 -31.44 -2.57
N SER A 556 7.49 -32.00 -1.66
CA SER A 556 6.96 -32.46 -0.37
C SER A 556 7.80 -32.01 0.82
N GLN A 557 7.15 -32.05 1.96
CA GLN A 557 7.76 -31.91 3.29
C GLN A 557 8.76 -33.04 3.62
N ASP A 558 8.80 -34.15 2.84
CA ASP A 558 9.79 -35.25 2.94
C ASP A 558 11.17 -34.87 2.37
N LYS A 559 11.38 -33.60 1.97
CA LYS A 559 12.65 -33.04 1.44
C LYS A 559 12.98 -33.47 0.01
N THR A 560 12.04 -34.12 -0.69
CA THR A 560 12.23 -34.59 -2.07
C THR A 560 11.27 -33.91 -3.02
N VAL A 561 11.69 -33.84 -4.30
CA VAL A 561 10.82 -33.50 -5.40
C VAL A 561 10.83 -34.67 -6.36
N LYS A 562 9.67 -35.11 -6.81
CA LYS A 562 9.52 -36.19 -7.78
C LYS A 562 8.97 -35.66 -9.10
N ILE A 563 9.58 -36.14 -10.18
CA ILE A 563 9.15 -35.81 -11.56
C ILE A 563 8.37 -37.03 -12.10
N TRP A 564 7.20 -36.77 -12.64
CA TRP A 564 6.22 -37.76 -13.05
C TRP A 564 5.84 -37.62 -14.51
N SER A 565 5.49 -38.74 -15.16
CA SER A 565 4.75 -38.74 -16.44
C SER A 565 3.28 -38.44 -16.18
N VAL A 566 2.71 -37.45 -16.91
CA VAL A 566 1.29 -37.11 -16.83
C VAL A 566 0.42 -38.22 -17.40
N ALA A 567 0.91 -38.97 -18.41
CA ALA A 567 0.15 -40.04 -19.10
C ALA A 567 -0.02 -41.25 -18.16
N GLU A 568 1.06 -41.72 -17.60
CA GLU A 568 1.15 -43.03 -16.89
C GLU A 568 1.06 -42.90 -15.38
N GLY A 569 1.40 -41.72 -14.85
CA GLY A 569 1.51 -41.48 -13.41
C GLY A 569 2.65 -42.26 -12.79
N GLU A 570 3.76 -42.44 -13.55
CA GLU A 570 4.99 -43.07 -13.08
C GLU A 570 6.08 -42.07 -12.80
N VAL A 571 6.91 -42.33 -11.81
CA VAL A 571 8.05 -41.51 -11.41
C VAL A 571 9.18 -41.67 -12.42
N GLN A 572 9.58 -40.61 -13.09
CA GLN A 572 10.70 -40.57 -14.01
C GLN A 572 12.03 -40.20 -13.31
N GLY A 573 11.96 -39.39 -12.25
CA GLY A 573 13.12 -38.91 -11.57
C GLY A 573 12.83 -38.42 -10.15
N ILE A 574 13.87 -38.36 -9.31
CA ILE A 574 13.76 -37.85 -7.95
C ILE A 574 14.89 -36.85 -7.69
N LEU A 575 14.56 -35.66 -7.27
CA LEU A 575 15.50 -34.62 -6.90
C LEU A 575 15.74 -34.73 -5.37
N ARG A 576 16.96 -34.98 -4.97
CA ARG A 576 17.36 -35.12 -3.58
C ARG A 576 18.52 -34.18 -3.24
N GLY A 577 18.47 -33.49 -2.10
CA GLY A 577 19.53 -32.58 -1.66
C GLY A 577 19.11 -31.46 -0.79
N HIS A 578 17.80 -31.19 -0.64
CA HIS A 578 17.30 -30.26 0.36
C HIS A 578 17.38 -30.86 1.77
N LYS A 579 17.70 -30.01 2.76
CA LYS A 579 17.83 -30.37 4.17
C LYS A 579 16.51 -30.33 4.93
N ARG A 580 15.54 -29.56 4.46
CA ARG A 580 14.19 -29.43 5.02
C ARG A 580 13.14 -29.59 3.92
N GLY A 581 11.85 -29.53 4.28
CA GLY A 581 10.73 -29.65 3.35
C GLY A 581 10.81 -28.66 2.21
N VAL A 582 10.38 -29.08 1.03
CA VAL A 582 10.30 -28.22 -0.17
C VAL A 582 8.91 -27.61 -0.22
N TRP A 583 8.86 -26.28 -0.35
CA TRP A 583 7.62 -25.51 -0.36
C TRP A 583 7.14 -25.15 -1.77
N SER A 584 8.07 -24.97 -2.70
CA SER A 584 7.73 -24.53 -4.06
C SER A 584 8.57 -25.28 -5.09
N VAL A 585 7.96 -25.52 -6.25
CA VAL A 585 8.60 -26.13 -7.42
C VAL A 585 8.09 -25.46 -8.67
N GLN A 586 8.98 -25.14 -9.61
CA GLN A 586 8.59 -24.56 -10.90
C GLN A 586 9.50 -25.06 -12.03
N PHE A 587 8.90 -25.46 -13.15
CA PHE A 587 9.63 -25.77 -14.38
C PHE A 587 10.05 -24.49 -15.09
N SER A 588 11.14 -24.59 -15.85
CA SER A 588 11.56 -23.50 -16.73
C SER A 588 10.53 -23.22 -17.84
N PRO A 589 10.41 -21.95 -18.27
CA PRO A 589 9.64 -21.60 -19.46
C PRO A 589 10.17 -22.29 -20.74
N ALA A 590 9.31 -22.43 -21.77
CA ALA A 590 9.63 -23.14 -23.01
C ALA A 590 10.83 -22.59 -23.79
N GLN A 591 11.09 -21.29 -23.72
CA GLN A 591 12.11 -20.59 -24.53
C GLN A 591 13.37 -20.23 -23.73
N MET A 592 13.66 -20.95 -22.65
CA MET A 592 14.77 -20.64 -21.79
C MET A 592 16.11 -20.97 -22.45
N PRO A 593 17.12 -20.07 -22.48
CA PRO A 593 18.46 -20.38 -22.92
C PRO A 593 19.12 -21.41 -21.99
N ALA A 594 20.08 -22.13 -22.54
CA ALA A 594 20.83 -23.12 -21.79
C ALA A 594 21.66 -22.43 -20.68
N ILE A 595 21.57 -22.96 -19.44
CA ILE A 595 22.32 -22.48 -18.28
C ILE A 595 23.61 -23.27 -18.16
N GLN A 596 24.74 -22.63 -17.91
CA GLN A 596 26.00 -23.30 -17.56
C GLN A 596 26.01 -23.63 -16.07
N GLY A 597 26.18 -24.91 -15.76
CA GLY A 597 26.44 -25.37 -14.39
C GLY A 597 27.86 -24.99 -13.92
N GLU A 598 28.09 -25.07 -12.63
CA GLU A 598 29.44 -24.90 -12.03
C GLU A 598 30.47 -25.88 -12.62
N ASP A 599 30.02 -27.03 -13.06
CA ASP A 599 30.85 -28.07 -13.72
C ASP A 599 31.02 -27.84 -15.24
N GLY A 600 30.57 -26.72 -15.78
CA GLY A 600 30.59 -26.43 -17.24
C GLY A 600 29.59 -27.24 -18.07
N ALA A 601 28.74 -28.05 -17.47
CA ALA A 601 27.70 -28.82 -18.17
C ALA A 601 26.56 -27.87 -18.62
N VAL A 602 26.20 -27.95 -19.90
CA VAL A 602 25.11 -27.15 -20.50
C VAL A 602 23.79 -27.90 -20.39
N THR A 603 22.74 -27.24 -19.92
CA THR A 603 21.40 -27.82 -19.76
C THR A 603 20.65 -27.85 -21.12
N GLY A 604 20.39 -29.01 -21.66
CA GLY A 604 19.75 -29.19 -22.98
C GLY A 604 18.25 -29.48 -22.96
N LYS A 605 17.66 -29.90 -21.84
CA LYS A 605 16.26 -30.35 -21.75
C LYS A 605 15.37 -29.60 -20.76
N GLY A 606 15.81 -28.43 -20.31
CA GLY A 606 15.09 -27.67 -19.30
C GLY A 606 15.59 -27.90 -17.88
N VAL A 607 15.14 -27.08 -16.98
CA VAL A 607 15.53 -27.05 -15.57
C VAL A 607 14.34 -26.98 -14.65
N VAL A 608 14.54 -27.33 -13.40
CA VAL A 608 13.53 -27.21 -12.33
C VAL A 608 14.10 -26.35 -11.23
N LEU A 609 13.32 -25.38 -10.76
CA LEU A 609 13.62 -24.51 -9.65
C LEU A 609 12.85 -24.98 -8.43
N THR A 610 13.49 -25.02 -7.25
CA THR A 610 12.86 -25.44 -6.01
C THR A 610 13.21 -24.50 -4.87
N GLY A 611 12.20 -24.11 -4.05
CA GLY A 611 12.36 -23.33 -2.83
C GLY A 611 12.08 -24.20 -1.60
N SER A 612 12.91 -24.08 -0.57
CA SER A 612 12.83 -24.96 0.60
C SER A 612 12.89 -24.22 1.93
N GLY A 613 12.38 -24.88 2.96
CA GLY A 613 12.49 -24.47 4.36
C GLY A 613 13.93 -24.49 4.91
N ASP A 614 14.90 -24.98 4.15
CA ASP A 614 16.32 -24.91 4.48
C ASP A 614 16.97 -23.57 4.10
N LYS A 615 16.17 -22.57 3.72
CA LYS A 615 16.57 -21.20 3.33
C LYS A 615 17.31 -21.12 1.99
N THR A 616 17.34 -22.23 1.24
CA THR A 616 18.05 -22.30 -0.04
C THR A 616 17.08 -22.50 -1.19
N ILE A 617 17.49 -22.02 -2.35
CA ILE A 617 16.86 -22.30 -3.63
C ILE A 617 17.84 -23.18 -4.42
N LYS A 618 17.33 -24.20 -5.08
CA LYS A 618 18.15 -25.08 -5.91
C LYS A 618 17.63 -25.16 -7.33
N LEU A 619 18.57 -25.15 -8.27
CA LEU A 619 18.35 -25.34 -9.68
C LEU A 619 18.78 -26.75 -10.08
N TRP A 620 17.92 -27.49 -10.76
CA TRP A 620 18.09 -28.88 -11.12
C TRP A 620 18.05 -29.10 -12.62
N ASN A 621 18.92 -29.97 -13.13
CA ASN A 621 18.87 -30.38 -14.52
C ASN A 621 17.82 -31.47 -14.70
N LEU A 622 16.90 -31.29 -15.65
CA LEU A 622 15.84 -32.25 -15.93
C LEU A 622 16.35 -33.50 -16.69
N ALA A 623 17.55 -33.45 -17.30
CA ALA A 623 18.09 -34.57 -18.06
C ALA A 623 18.71 -35.68 -17.17
N ASN A 624 19.33 -35.29 -16.07
CA ASN A 624 20.06 -36.20 -15.16
C ASN A 624 19.64 -36.10 -13.69
N TYR A 625 18.69 -35.19 -13.39
CA TYR A 625 18.15 -34.94 -12.04
C TYR A 625 19.20 -34.50 -10.99
N THR A 626 20.32 -33.92 -11.44
CA THR A 626 21.37 -33.39 -10.56
C THR A 626 21.15 -31.92 -10.25
N CYS A 627 21.63 -31.49 -9.08
CA CYS A 627 21.63 -30.07 -8.71
C CYS A 627 22.71 -29.35 -9.52
N ILE A 628 22.29 -28.30 -10.27
CA ILE A 628 23.18 -27.45 -11.06
C ILE A 628 23.80 -26.38 -10.16
N ARG A 629 22.96 -25.74 -9.32
CA ARG A 629 23.37 -24.63 -8.47
C ARG A 629 22.47 -24.50 -7.24
N THR A 630 23.06 -23.97 -6.18
CA THR A 630 22.36 -23.63 -4.93
C THR A 630 22.49 -22.12 -4.70
N PHE A 631 21.39 -21.46 -4.37
CA PHE A 631 21.33 -20.03 -4.08
C PHE A 631 21.06 -19.85 -2.58
N GLU A 632 21.90 -19.06 -1.93
CA GLU A 632 21.83 -18.77 -0.50
C GLU A 632 21.72 -17.26 -0.28
N GLY A 633 20.87 -16.81 0.65
CA GLY A 633 20.72 -15.39 0.95
C GLY A 633 19.40 -15.04 1.64
N HIS A 634 18.42 -15.92 1.71
CA HIS A 634 17.27 -15.77 2.58
C HIS A 634 17.63 -16.11 4.03
N SER A 635 17.10 -15.30 4.97
CA SER A 635 17.30 -15.55 6.40
C SER A 635 16.29 -16.55 6.99
N ASN A 636 15.20 -16.82 6.27
CA ASN A 636 14.14 -17.76 6.64
C ASN A 636 13.76 -18.66 5.45
N SER A 637 12.74 -19.50 5.62
CA SER A 637 12.25 -20.44 4.60
C SER A 637 11.89 -19.75 3.30
N VAL A 638 12.25 -20.35 2.15
CA VAL A 638 11.79 -19.93 0.84
C VAL A 638 10.43 -20.58 0.58
N LEU A 639 9.38 -19.79 0.44
CA LEU A 639 8.01 -20.27 0.35
C LEU A 639 7.51 -20.40 -1.10
N LYS A 640 7.82 -19.43 -1.95
CA LYS A 640 7.44 -19.46 -3.37
C LYS A 640 8.63 -19.05 -4.24
N VAL A 641 8.68 -19.58 -5.46
CA VAL A 641 9.63 -19.17 -6.51
C VAL A 641 8.91 -18.98 -7.82
N ALA A 642 9.37 -18.03 -8.65
CA ALA A 642 8.81 -17.77 -9.96
C ALA A 642 9.89 -17.33 -10.96
N TRP A 643 9.77 -17.77 -12.22
CA TRP A 643 10.66 -17.31 -13.30
C TRP A 643 10.25 -15.94 -13.79
N LEU A 644 11.23 -15.05 -14.03
CA LEU A 644 10.99 -13.82 -14.78
C LEU A 644 10.99 -14.12 -16.29
N ASN A 645 10.26 -13.29 -17.02
CA ASN A 645 10.21 -13.43 -18.47
C ASN A 645 11.50 -12.94 -19.11
N MET A 646 11.85 -13.58 -20.17
CA MET A 646 13.02 -13.20 -20.92
C MET A 646 12.71 -12.08 -21.89
N PRO A 647 13.51 -11.00 -21.91
CA PRO A 647 13.35 -9.96 -22.91
C PRO A 647 13.47 -10.54 -24.32
N SER A 648 12.57 -10.14 -25.20
CA SER A 648 12.49 -10.60 -26.62
C SER A 648 13.64 -10.10 -27.53
N THR A 649 14.79 -9.68 -26.95
CA THR A 649 15.93 -9.19 -27.70
C THR A 649 16.54 -10.27 -28.59
N GLN A 650 16.87 -9.92 -29.81
CA GLN A 650 17.46 -10.85 -30.82
C GLN A 650 18.85 -11.39 -30.46
N ASP A 651 19.56 -10.75 -29.53
CA ASP A 651 20.89 -11.19 -29.07
C ASP A 651 20.79 -12.24 -27.98
N GLN A 652 20.81 -13.50 -28.33
CA GLN A 652 20.80 -14.64 -27.40
C GLN A 652 22.00 -14.64 -26.42
N SER A 653 23.13 -14.02 -26.76
CA SER A 653 24.32 -13.96 -25.91
C SER A 653 24.20 -12.99 -24.71
N LYS A 654 23.18 -12.14 -24.70
CA LYS A 654 22.95 -11.14 -23.64
C LYS A 654 21.70 -11.42 -22.80
N LYS A 655 21.01 -12.53 -23.05
CA LYS A 655 19.80 -12.91 -22.29
C LYS A 655 20.19 -13.37 -20.89
N ARG A 656 19.90 -12.55 -19.89
CA ARG A 656 19.98 -12.95 -18.50
C ARG A 656 18.80 -13.84 -18.14
N VAL A 657 19.07 -14.90 -17.43
CA VAL A 657 18.04 -15.81 -16.91
C VAL A 657 17.83 -15.45 -15.46
N GLN A 658 16.71 -14.85 -15.16
CA GLN A 658 16.38 -14.37 -13.84
C GLN A 658 15.15 -15.07 -13.28
N PHE A 659 15.08 -15.17 -11.97
CA PHE A 659 13.94 -15.66 -11.22
C PHE A 659 13.77 -14.89 -9.91
N THR A 660 12.57 -14.90 -9.39
CA THR A 660 12.23 -14.29 -8.10
C THR A 660 11.91 -15.36 -7.07
N SER A 661 12.14 -15.04 -5.80
CA SER A 661 11.81 -15.88 -4.66
C SER A 661 11.18 -15.06 -3.55
N ALA A 662 10.17 -15.63 -2.92
CA ALA A 662 9.50 -15.09 -1.75
C ALA A 662 9.88 -15.88 -0.50
N GLY A 663 10.24 -15.19 0.57
CA GLY A 663 10.71 -15.79 1.80
C GLY A 663 9.84 -15.53 3.01
N GLY A 664 9.94 -16.41 4.01
CA GLY A 664 9.38 -16.20 5.34
C GLY A 664 10.11 -15.12 6.17
N ASP A 665 11.06 -14.41 5.56
CA ASP A 665 11.78 -13.27 6.11
C ASP A 665 11.16 -11.92 5.67
N GLY A 666 10.00 -11.94 5.02
CA GLY A 666 9.34 -10.73 4.51
C GLY A 666 9.95 -10.17 3.22
N LEU A 667 10.99 -10.82 2.68
CA LEU A 667 11.73 -10.32 1.53
C LEU A 667 11.36 -11.07 0.26
N VAL A 668 11.30 -10.33 -0.84
CA VAL A 668 11.32 -10.86 -2.19
C VAL A 668 12.67 -10.58 -2.81
N LYS A 669 13.32 -11.58 -3.40
CA LYS A 669 14.64 -11.44 -4.01
C LYS A 669 14.61 -11.86 -5.47
N VAL A 670 15.36 -11.10 -6.27
CA VAL A 670 15.59 -11.40 -7.68
C VAL A 670 17.01 -11.91 -7.87
N TRP A 671 17.14 -13.02 -8.57
CA TRP A 671 18.39 -13.75 -8.73
C TRP A 671 18.76 -13.90 -10.19
N ASP A 672 20.04 -13.86 -10.49
CA ASP A 672 20.56 -14.31 -11.78
C ASP A 672 20.93 -15.81 -11.70
N ALA A 673 20.28 -16.63 -12.51
CA ALA A 673 20.51 -18.06 -12.55
C ALA A 673 21.92 -18.43 -13.02
N ASN A 674 22.59 -17.57 -13.80
CA ASN A 674 23.92 -17.82 -14.35
C ASN A 674 25.04 -17.44 -13.36
N SER A 675 24.92 -16.28 -12.69
CA SER A 675 25.94 -15.85 -11.71
C SER A 675 25.75 -16.53 -10.36
N GLY A 676 24.51 -16.80 -9.97
CA GLY A 676 24.16 -17.32 -8.65
C GLY A 676 24.00 -16.22 -7.59
N GLU A 677 24.14 -14.96 -7.96
CA GLU A 677 24.03 -13.82 -7.05
C GLU A 677 22.61 -13.24 -7.00
N ALA A 678 22.25 -12.67 -5.84
CA ALA A 678 21.05 -11.86 -5.71
C ALA A 678 21.31 -10.49 -6.36
N GLU A 679 20.53 -10.13 -7.38
CA GLU A 679 20.64 -8.85 -8.04
C GLU A 679 19.90 -7.76 -7.30
N CYS A 680 18.70 -8.07 -6.80
CA CYS A 680 17.84 -7.13 -6.09
C CYS A 680 17.18 -7.78 -4.88
N THR A 681 16.98 -7.00 -3.84
CA THR A 681 16.17 -7.36 -2.66
C THR A 681 15.08 -6.33 -2.52
N LEU A 682 13.84 -6.80 -2.50
CA LEU A 682 12.61 -6.02 -2.44
C LEU A 682 12.06 -6.15 -1.02
N ASP A 683 11.95 -5.02 -0.32
CA ASP A 683 11.59 -4.95 1.09
C ASP A 683 10.43 -3.97 1.24
N ASN A 684 9.23 -4.48 1.42
CA ASN A 684 8.01 -3.70 1.67
C ASN A 684 6.99 -4.48 2.52
N HIS A 685 7.26 -5.75 2.83
CA HIS A 685 6.37 -6.57 3.62
C HIS A 685 6.88 -6.72 5.05
N GLU A 686 5.96 -6.66 6.02
CA GLU A 686 6.28 -6.80 7.44
C GLU A 686 6.25 -8.25 7.93
N ASP A 687 5.54 -9.13 7.24
CA ASP A 687 5.42 -10.56 7.56
C ASP A 687 5.82 -11.42 6.35
N ARG A 688 5.66 -12.72 6.50
CA ARG A 688 6.05 -13.75 5.51
C ARG A 688 5.39 -13.53 4.16
N VAL A 689 6.17 -13.57 3.11
CA VAL A 689 5.67 -13.53 1.74
C VAL A 689 5.35 -14.97 1.29
N TRP A 690 4.07 -15.30 1.24
CA TRP A 690 3.60 -16.63 0.87
C TRP A 690 3.51 -16.83 -0.64
N ALA A 691 3.13 -15.80 -1.34
CA ALA A 691 2.81 -15.85 -2.75
C ALA A 691 3.66 -14.88 -3.57
N VAL A 692 4.07 -15.31 -4.75
CA VAL A 692 4.70 -14.47 -5.76
C VAL A 692 4.28 -14.95 -7.15
N SER A 693 3.95 -13.99 -8.01
CA SER A 693 3.66 -14.21 -9.43
C SER A 693 4.34 -13.14 -10.26
N VAL A 694 4.58 -13.45 -11.52
CA VAL A 694 5.24 -12.54 -12.47
C VAL A 694 4.31 -12.30 -13.64
N HIS A 695 4.11 -11.04 -13.99
CA HIS A 695 3.33 -10.68 -15.18
C HIS A 695 4.05 -11.14 -16.45
N PRO A 696 3.38 -11.86 -17.36
CA PRO A 696 4.05 -12.51 -18.48
C PRO A 696 4.62 -11.57 -19.55
N GLU A 697 4.23 -10.29 -19.58
CA GLU A 697 4.66 -9.35 -20.61
C GLU A 697 5.64 -8.29 -20.13
N ASN A 698 5.36 -7.64 -18.99
CA ASN A 698 6.10 -6.49 -18.47
C ASN A 698 7.05 -6.79 -17.31
N ASN A 699 7.17 -8.05 -16.88
CA ASN A 699 7.97 -8.48 -15.73
C ASN A 699 7.59 -7.84 -14.38
N THR A 700 6.41 -7.24 -14.27
CA THR A 700 5.91 -6.79 -12.97
C THR A 700 5.79 -7.99 -12.03
N ILE A 701 6.45 -7.91 -10.88
CA ILE A 701 6.38 -8.93 -9.85
C ILE A 701 5.22 -8.55 -8.93
N VAL A 702 4.37 -9.51 -8.59
CA VAL A 702 3.33 -9.34 -7.57
C VAL A 702 3.65 -10.27 -6.42
N SER A 703 3.67 -9.72 -5.22
CA SER A 703 3.92 -10.47 -3.99
C SER A 703 2.75 -10.30 -3.02
N GLY A 704 2.36 -11.38 -2.37
CA GLY A 704 1.33 -11.41 -1.34
C GLY A 704 1.87 -11.93 -0.03
N SER A 705 1.56 -11.25 1.06
CA SER A 705 2.13 -11.51 2.38
C SER A 705 1.08 -11.80 3.45
N GLY A 706 1.55 -12.34 4.58
CA GLY A 706 0.78 -12.50 5.82
C GLY A 706 0.42 -11.17 6.50
N ASP A 707 1.00 -10.05 6.07
CA ASP A 707 0.59 -8.71 6.48
C ASP A 707 -0.68 -8.21 5.76
N SER A 708 -1.34 -9.07 4.98
CA SER A 708 -2.55 -8.80 4.18
C SER A 708 -2.34 -7.82 3.03
N THR A 709 -1.09 -7.49 2.70
CA THR A 709 -0.78 -6.59 1.59
C THR A 709 -0.40 -7.36 0.33
N VAL A 710 -0.79 -6.78 -0.81
CA VAL A 710 -0.33 -7.22 -2.14
C VAL A 710 0.47 -6.10 -2.75
N THR A 711 1.76 -6.33 -2.99
CA THR A 711 2.68 -5.33 -3.54
C THR A 711 3.03 -5.66 -4.98
N PHE A 712 2.93 -4.65 -5.84
CA PHE A 712 3.30 -4.68 -7.25
C PHE A 712 4.65 -3.99 -7.42
N TRP A 713 5.61 -4.68 -8.06
CA TRP A 713 6.98 -4.24 -8.27
C TRP A 713 7.23 -4.07 -9.75
N LYS A 714 7.45 -2.84 -10.18
CA LYS A 714 7.74 -2.52 -11.58
C LYS A 714 9.23 -2.64 -11.86
N ASP A 715 9.57 -3.23 -13.00
CA ASP A 715 10.96 -3.28 -13.49
C ASP A 715 11.39 -1.89 -13.97
N THR A 716 12.25 -1.23 -13.20
CA THR A 716 12.83 0.09 -13.48
C THR A 716 14.27 0.01 -14.02
N SER A 717 14.75 -1.18 -14.36
CA SER A 717 16.12 -1.42 -14.81
C SER A 717 16.51 -0.59 -16.03
N SER A 718 15.59 -0.42 -17.00
CA SER A 718 15.83 0.39 -18.19
C SER A 718 15.91 1.89 -17.89
N GLU A 719 15.07 2.38 -16.97
CA GLU A 719 15.01 3.78 -16.58
C GLU A 719 16.25 4.17 -15.75
N THR A 720 16.61 3.35 -14.77
CA THR A 720 17.84 3.53 -13.98
C THR A 720 19.09 3.43 -14.83
N GLN A 721 19.12 2.55 -15.82
CA GLN A 721 20.23 2.45 -16.78
C GLN A 721 20.33 3.70 -17.66
N ALA A 722 19.22 4.20 -18.16
CA ALA A 722 19.18 5.43 -18.96
C ALA A 722 19.62 6.63 -18.12
N ALA A 723 19.13 6.76 -16.89
CA ALA A 723 19.53 7.82 -15.96
C ALA A 723 21.03 7.74 -15.61
N ALA A 724 21.52 6.53 -15.30
CA ALA A 724 22.94 6.32 -15.01
C ALA A 724 23.85 6.63 -16.23
N SER A 725 23.41 6.25 -17.45
CA SER A 725 24.16 6.56 -18.68
C SER A 725 24.16 8.06 -18.98
N GLN A 726 23.05 8.76 -18.76
CA GLN A 726 22.96 10.22 -18.87
C GLN A 726 23.84 10.92 -17.83
N ALA A 727 23.83 10.45 -16.58
CA ALA A 727 24.69 10.98 -15.53
C ALA A 727 26.17 10.77 -15.86
N ALA A 728 26.54 9.59 -16.38
CA ALA A 728 27.89 9.31 -16.82
C ALA A 728 28.33 10.19 -18.01
N LEU A 729 27.46 10.41 -18.98
CA LEU A 729 27.73 11.33 -20.10
C LEU A 729 27.93 12.77 -19.60
N LYS A 730 27.06 13.25 -18.72
CA LYS A 730 27.20 14.56 -18.08
C LYS A 730 28.52 14.70 -17.33
N MET A 731 28.94 13.67 -16.58
CA MET A 731 30.24 13.70 -15.92
C MET A 731 31.39 13.80 -16.92
N ILE A 732 31.37 13.05 -18.02
CA ILE A 732 32.39 13.09 -19.06
C ILE A 732 32.42 14.48 -19.72
N GLU A 733 31.27 15.06 -20.05
CA GLU A 733 31.18 16.42 -20.59
C GLU A 733 31.78 17.45 -19.63
N GLN A 734 31.43 17.38 -18.34
CA GLN A 734 31.94 18.27 -17.31
C GLN A 734 33.48 18.08 -17.09
N GLU A 735 33.97 16.84 -17.15
CA GLU A 735 35.42 16.58 -17.08
C GLU A 735 36.16 17.17 -18.28
N GLN A 736 35.55 17.06 -19.46
CA GLN A 736 36.13 17.61 -20.69
C GLN A 736 36.08 19.16 -20.67
N GLU A 737 35.00 19.74 -20.18
CA GLU A 737 34.89 21.19 -19.98
C GLU A 737 35.93 21.71 -18.97
N LEU A 738 36.12 20.96 -17.87
CA LEU A 738 37.17 21.27 -16.90
C LEU A 738 38.58 21.28 -17.55
N GLU A 739 38.88 20.28 -18.38
CA GLU A 739 40.17 20.25 -19.11
C GLU A 739 40.33 21.42 -20.09
N ASN A 740 39.24 21.75 -20.81
CA ASN A 740 39.25 22.92 -21.70
C ASN A 740 39.51 24.22 -20.96
N HIS A 741 38.89 24.44 -19.80
CA HIS A 741 39.14 25.61 -18.96
C HIS A 741 40.55 25.64 -18.38
N ILE A 742 41.13 24.49 -18.04
CA ILE A 742 42.53 24.37 -17.61
C ILE A 742 43.46 24.79 -18.74
N HIS A 743 43.24 24.28 -19.95
CA HIS A 743 44.05 24.61 -21.12
C HIS A 743 43.91 26.07 -21.57
N ALA A 744 42.72 26.64 -21.45
CA ALA A 744 42.44 28.04 -21.75
C ALA A 744 42.99 29.03 -20.69
N GLY A 745 43.43 28.52 -19.51
CA GLY A 745 43.89 29.36 -18.40
C GLY A 745 42.77 30.09 -17.65
N SER A 746 41.53 29.67 -17.84
CA SER A 746 40.35 30.22 -17.19
C SER A 746 40.21 29.63 -15.77
N PHE A 747 41.08 30.04 -14.85
CA PHE A 747 41.17 29.47 -13.50
C PHE A 747 39.87 29.63 -12.68
N ARG A 748 39.09 30.68 -12.94
CA ARG A 748 37.81 30.92 -12.27
C ARG A 748 36.83 29.80 -12.52
N GLU A 749 36.58 29.53 -13.79
CA GLU A 749 35.63 28.48 -14.24
C GLU A 749 36.16 27.09 -13.88
N ALA A 750 37.46 26.87 -14.07
CA ALA A 750 38.11 25.59 -13.75
C ALA A 750 38.02 25.25 -12.25
N ILE A 751 38.22 26.20 -11.36
CA ILE A 751 38.11 25.95 -9.89
C ILE A 751 36.68 25.74 -9.48
N THR A 752 35.73 26.50 -10.03
CA THR A 752 34.31 26.34 -9.75
C THR A 752 33.84 24.94 -10.15
N LEU A 753 34.21 24.51 -11.35
CA LEU A 753 33.83 23.18 -11.88
C LEU A 753 34.56 22.05 -11.13
N ALA A 754 35.84 22.22 -10.80
CA ALA A 754 36.58 21.24 -10.01
C ALA A 754 36.06 21.07 -8.56
N LEU A 755 35.48 22.13 -7.98
CA LEU A 755 34.79 22.08 -6.69
C LEU A 755 33.47 21.31 -6.80
N GLN A 756 32.69 21.56 -7.86
CA GLN A 756 31.43 20.84 -8.13
C GLN A 756 31.66 19.34 -8.35
N LEU A 757 32.67 19.00 -9.14
CA LEU A 757 33.04 17.61 -9.45
C LEU A 757 33.77 16.90 -8.29
N ASN A 758 34.14 17.63 -7.25
CA ASN A 758 34.90 17.13 -6.10
C ASN A 758 36.20 16.36 -6.46
N HIS A 759 37.00 16.91 -7.38
CA HIS A 759 38.29 16.35 -7.79
C HIS A 759 39.46 16.94 -6.98
N PRO A 760 39.82 16.35 -5.81
CA PRO A 760 40.83 16.97 -4.91
C PRO A 760 42.23 17.13 -5.50
N GLY A 761 42.65 16.18 -6.35
CA GLY A 761 43.96 16.23 -7.00
C GLY A 761 44.08 17.35 -8.05
N ARG A 762 43.07 17.47 -8.93
CA ARG A 762 43.01 18.53 -9.95
C ARG A 762 42.83 19.91 -9.29
N LEU A 763 42.01 19.99 -8.24
CA LEU A 763 41.82 21.22 -7.49
C LEU A 763 43.14 21.71 -6.84
N LEU A 764 43.92 20.80 -6.26
CA LEU A 764 45.23 21.13 -5.71
C LEU A 764 46.20 21.60 -6.80
N SER A 765 46.24 20.96 -7.96
CA SER A 765 47.09 21.35 -9.08
C SER A 765 46.72 22.74 -9.61
N LEU A 766 45.40 23.04 -9.73
CA LEU A 766 44.93 24.37 -10.13
C LEU A 766 45.36 25.46 -9.14
N PHE A 767 45.16 25.25 -7.85
CA PHE A 767 45.63 26.21 -6.85
C PHE A 767 47.15 26.37 -6.83
N THR A 768 47.89 25.29 -7.05
CA THR A 768 49.34 25.35 -7.17
C THR A 768 49.74 26.19 -8.37
N SER A 769 49.10 25.99 -9.54
CA SER A 769 49.37 26.77 -10.77
C SER A 769 49.05 28.25 -10.59
N VAL A 770 47.92 28.58 -9.92
CA VAL A 770 47.55 29.97 -9.59
C VAL A 770 48.60 30.64 -8.71
N MET A 771 49.14 29.94 -7.72
CA MET A 771 50.15 30.48 -6.81
C MET A 771 51.53 30.60 -7.40
N THR A 772 51.88 29.84 -8.44
CA THR A 772 53.15 29.86 -9.16
C THR A 772 53.13 30.76 -10.40
N THR A 773 52.03 31.48 -10.65
CA THR A 773 51.85 32.38 -11.78
C THR A 773 52.93 33.49 -11.76
N SER A 774 53.59 33.73 -12.90
CA SER A 774 54.70 34.69 -13.05
C SER A 774 54.28 36.14 -12.81
N ASN A 775 53.05 36.52 -12.97
CA ASN A 775 52.45 37.84 -12.76
C ASN A 775 51.27 37.82 -11.82
N PRO A 776 51.48 37.84 -10.50
CA PRO A 776 50.38 37.90 -9.56
C PRO A 776 49.67 39.27 -9.55
N ASP A 777 48.34 39.27 -9.41
CA ASP A 777 47.55 40.50 -9.32
C ASP A 777 47.90 41.27 -8.03
N LYS A 778 48.19 42.57 -8.14
CA LYS A 778 48.45 43.41 -6.97
C LYS A 778 47.20 43.44 -6.05
N GLY A 779 47.39 42.97 -4.80
CA GLY A 779 46.35 42.94 -3.78
C GLY A 779 45.52 41.64 -3.72
N SER A 780 45.78 40.62 -4.56
CA SER A 780 45.22 39.28 -4.43
C SER A 780 45.96 38.48 -3.37
N LEU A 781 45.21 37.68 -2.60
CA LEU A 781 45.75 36.78 -1.59
C LEU A 781 46.11 35.41 -2.16
N SER A 782 45.36 34.89 -3.13
CA SER A 782 45.66 33.63 -3.83
C SER A 782 46.66 33.77 -4.96
N GLY A 783 46.79 34.95 -5.54
CA GLY A 783 47.60 35.28 -6.71
C GLY A 783 46.81 35.85 -7.88
N LEU A 784 45.51 35.53 -7.97
CA LEU A 784 44.58 36.05 -8.97
C LEU A 784 43.30 36.53 -8.31
N LYS A 785 42.84 37.77 -8.60
CA LYS A 785 41.59 38.33 -8.01
C LYS A 785 40.37 37.52 -8.37
N ALA A 786 40.29 36.94 -9.58
CA ALA A 786 39.21 36.11 -10.02
C ALA A 786 39.05 34.85 -9.16
N VAL A 787 40.14 34.28 -8.65
CA VAL A 787 40.09 33.12 -7.72
C VAL A 787 39.69 33.55 -6.33
N ASP A 788 40.11 34.72 -5.85
CA ASP A 788 39.66 35.27 -4.55
C ASP A 788 38.16 35.52 -4.54
N GLU A 789 37.57 36.00 -5.66
CA GLU A 789 36.12 36.16 -5.82
C GLU A 789 35.38 34.83 -5.73
N VAL A 790 35.89 33.77 -6.40
CA VAL A 790 35.29 32.42 -6.29
C VAL A 790 35.34 31.92 -4.87
N LEU A 791 36.48 32.03 -4.19
CA LEU A 791 36.62 31.61 -2.81
C LEU A 791 35.73 32.41 -1.85
N GLY A 792 35.39 33.67 -2.19
CA GLY A 792 34.47 34.53 -1.42
C GLY A 792 32.99 34.30 -1.70
N SER A 793 32.63 33.53 -2.76
CA SER A 793 31.25 33.27 -3.16
C SER A 793 30.79 31.80 -2.95
N LEU A 794 31.54 31.00 -2.20
CA LEU A 794 31.24 29.58 -1.97
C LEU A 794 29.98 29.37 -1.09
N SER A 795 29.23 28.33 -1.41
CA SER A 795 28.12 27.85 -0.56
C SER A 795 28.63 27.17 0.72
N ASP A 796 27.80 27.04 1.72
CA ASP A 796 28.18 26.45 3.01
C ASP A 796 28.68 25.01 2.88
N GLU A 797 28.09 24.22 1.97
CA GLU A 797 28.51 22.85 1.66
C GLU A 797 29.90 22.84 0.99
N GLN A 798 30.13 23.75 0.04
CA GLN A 798 31.40 23.87 -0.64
C GLN A 798 32.53 24.35 0.29
N ILE A 799 32.25 25.27 1.21
CA ILE A 799 33.18 25.70 2.26
C ILE A 799 33.59 24.51 3.13
N PHE A 800 32.62 23.72 3.60
CA PHE A 800 32.91 22.56 4.42
C PHE A 800 33.75 21.51 3.68
N LEU A 801 33.38 21.20 2.43
CA LEU A 801 34.14 20.29 1.57
C LEU A 801 35.56 20.76 1.34
N LEU A 802 35.72 22.04 1.08
CA LEU A 802 37.05 22.64 0.88
C LEU A 802 37.89 22.61 2.18
N LEU A 803 37.32 22.87 3.33
CA LEU A 803 37.98 22.74 4.62
C LEU A 803 38.46 21.31 4.90
N LEU A 804 37.70 20.30 4.52
CA LEU A 804 38.12 18.89 4.58
C LEU A 804 39.38 18.66 3.69
N ARG A 805 39.36 19.18 2.47
CA ARG A 805 40.51 19.07 1.57
C ARG A 805 41.73 19.85 2.06
N LEU A 806 41.51 21.04 2.59
CA LEU A 806 42.60 21.87 3.19
C LEU A 806 43.22 21.15 4.40
N ARG A 807 42.44 20.50 5.23
CA ARG A 807 42.94 19.65 6.33
C ARG A 807 43.90 18.59 5.77
N ASP A 808 43.47 17.84 4.73
CA ASP A 808 44.24 16.75 4.15
C ASP A 808 45.52 17.28 3.47
N TRP A 809 45.45 18.38 2.75
CA TRP A 809 46.63 19.00 2.11
C TRP A 809 47.61 19.61 3.11
N ASN A 810 47.08 20.07 4.26
CA ASN A 810 47.93 20.64 5.31
C ASN A 810 48.71 19.58 6.11
N THR A 811 48.41 18.30 5.95
CA THR A 811 49.19 17.22 6.58
C THR A 811 50.59 17.04 5.92
N ASN A 812 50.71 17.39 4.63
CA ASN A 812 51.94 17.22 3.85
C ASN A 812 52.69 18.54 3.70
N ALA A 813 53.96 18.56 4.08
CA ALA A 813 54.81 19.76 4.03
C ALA A 813 54.97 20.37 2.62
N ARG A 814 54.83 19.59 1.55
CA ARG A 814 54.89 20.07 0.16
C ARG A 814 53.65 20.84 -0.26
N THR A 815 52.48 20.45 0.23
CA THR A 815 51.20 21.05 -0.15
C THR A 815 50.68 22.06 0.90
N ALA A 816 51.31 22.07 2.09
CA ALA A 816 50.94 22.98 3.18
C ALA A 816 50.98 24.47 2.79
N PRO A 817 51.94 24.97 2.01
CA PRO A 817 51.95 26.39 1.62
C PRO A 817 50.74 26.80 0.80
N VAL A 818 50.25 25.90 -0.08
CA VAL A 818 49.05 26.10 -0.87
C VAL A 818 47.84 26.11 0.03
N ALA A 819 47.73 25.13 0.92
CA ALA A 819 46.60 25.01 1.86
C ALA A 819 46.50 26.23 2.80
N GLN A 820 47.64 26.73 3.31
CA GLN A 820 47.69 27.89 4.19
C GLN A 820 47.26 29.19 3.49
N ARG A 821 47.64 29.37 2.24
CA ARG A 821 47.28 30.54 1.45
C ARG A 821 45.77 30.60 1.14
N ILE A 822 45.21 29.46 0.76
CA ILE A 822 43.74 29.32 0.56
C ILE A 822 42.99 29.54 1.87
N LEU A 823 43.47 28.95 2.97
CA LEU A 823 42.90 29.13 4.28
C LEU A 823 42.87 30.61 4.71
N LEU A 824 43.97 31.33 4.46
CA LEU A 824 44.03 32.77 4.72
C LEU A 824 43.00 33.54 3.90
N THR A 825 42.83 33.19 2.62
CA THR A 825 41.83 33.80 1.74
C THR A 825 40.43 33.57 2.26
N LEU A 826 40.09 32.33 2.69
CA LEU A 826 38.81 32.00 3.24
C LEU A 826 38.49 32.74 4.54
N ILE A 827 39.46 32.80 5.47
CA ILE A 827 39.29 33.49 6.76
C ILE A 827 39.09 35.01 6.56
N ARG A 828 39.70 35.59 5.53
CA ARG A 828 39.47 37.00 5.21
C ARG A 828 38.20 37.29 4.46
N SER A 829 37.68 36.31 3.67
CA SER A 829 36.46 36.46 2.87
C SER A 829 35.17 36.25 3.67
N TYR A 830 35.23 35.49 4.77
CA TYR A 830 34.03 35.15 5.54
C TYR A 830 34.14 35.56 7.00
N PRO A 831 33.04 36.06 7.62
CA PRO A 831 33.04 36.38 9.03
C PRO A 831 33.04 35.10 9.90
N ALA A 832 33.58 35.19 11.11
CA ALA A 832 33.71 34.07 12.03
C ALA A 832 32.32 33.43 12.38
N SER A 833 31.24 34.21 12.38
CA SER A 833 29.85 33.73 12.59
C SER A 833 29.41 32.74 11.52
N LYS A 834 29.90 32.88 10.30
CA LYS A 834 29.54 31.94 9.23
C LYS A 834 30.14 30.55 9.48
N PHE A 835 31.37 30.49 9.97
CA PHE A 835 32.01 29.23 10.33
C PHE A 835 31.37 28.56 11.56
N SER A 836 30.84 29.34 12.54
CA SER A 836 30.18 28.78 13.72
C SER A 836 28.80 28.18 13.39
N ASN A 837 28.12 28.67 12.33
CA ASN A 837 26.77 28.27 11.93
C ASN A 837 26.76 27.22 10.79
N LEU A 838 27.92 26.78 10.31
CA LEU A 838 28.02 25.74 9.31
C LEU A 838 27.48 24.41 9.88
N SER A 839 26.21 24.15 9.64
CA SER A 839 25.57 22.85 9.91
C SER A 839 25.29 22.12 8.60
N VAL A 840 26.00 21.04 8.33
CA VAL A 840 25.72 20.19 7.18
C VAL A 840 24.70 19.14 7.61
N LYS A 841 23.49 19.19 7.03
CA LYS A 841 22.47 18.14 7.18
C LYS A 841 22.92 16.93 6.32
N GLY A 842 23.22 15.82 7.00
CA GLY A 842 23.29 14.52 6.37
C GLY A 842 24.68 14.00 6.01
N ALA A 843 25.22 13.18 6.92
CA ALA A 843 25.91 11.93 6.65
C ALA A 843 26.28 11.27 8.00
N GLN A 844 25.76 10.10 8.25
CA GLN A 844 26.20 9.24 9.36
C GLN A 844 27.70 8.98 9.23
N GLY A 845 28.49 9.42 10.23
CA GLY A 845 29.93 9.21 10.30
C GLY A 845 30.81 10.44 10.04
N GLN A 846 30.28 11.65 9.86
CA GLN A 846 31.11 12.86 9.64
C GLN A 846 31.68 13.43 10.95
N LYS A 847 33.00 13.68 10.90
CA LYS A 847 33.73 14.44 11.93
C LYS A 847 33.13 15.82 12.08
N SER A 848 32.97 16.31 13.30
CA SER A 848 32.39 17.63 13.50
C SER A 848 33.30 18.71 12.92
N LEU A 849 32.73 19.83 12.47
CA LEU A 849 33.50 20.98 11.97
C LEU A 849 34.58 21.39 12.96
N LYS A 850 34.30 21.28 14.26
CA LYS A 850 35.25 21.58 15.35
C LYS A 850 36.50 20.70 15.28
N ASP A 851 36.36 19.42 14.94
CA ASP A 851 37.49 18.49 14.81
C ASP A 851 38.33 18.81 13.58
N VAL A 852 37.68 19.19 12.47
CA VAL A 852 38.36 19.61 11.23
C VAL A 852 39.22 20.88 11.46
N LEU A 853 38.62 21.88 12.09
CA LEU A 853 39.33 23.13 12.41
C LEU A 853 40.46 22.90 13.44
N HIS A 854 40.24 22.05 14.42
CA HIS A 854 41.27 21.68 15.39
C HIS A 854 42.47 20.97 14.68
N ALA A 855 42.17 20.00 13.79
CA ALA A 855 43.24 19.35 13.02
C ALA A 855 44.00 20.32 12.14
N ILE A 856 43.31 21.22 11.42
CA ILE A 856 43.98 22.27 10.61
C ILE A 856 44.91 23.11 11.48
N ARG A 857 44.47 23.54 12.66
CA ARG A 857 45.26 24.34 13.60
C ARG A 857 46.53 23.61 14.05
N VAL A 858 46.42 22.36 14.50
CA VAL A 858 47.55 21.56 14.98
C VAL A 858 48.63 21.39 13.91
N TYR A 859 48.25 21.10 12.66
CA TYR A 859 49.19 20.95 11.57
C TYR A 859 49.81 22.31 11.17
N THR A 860 49.02 23.38 11.21
CA THR A 860 49.55 24.76 10.95
C THR A 860 50.60 25.18 11.97
N GLU A 861 50.35 24.93 13.28
CA GLU A 861 51.32 25.20 14.35
C GLU A 861 52.61 24.36 14.15
N ARG A 862 52.47 23.11 13.71
CA ARG A 862 53.65 22.27 13.41
C ARG A 862 54.47 22.80 12.23
N HIS A 863 53.81 23.24 11.15
CA HIS A 863 54.54 23.83 10.01
C HIS A 863 55.18 25.17 10.35
N TYR A 864 54.53 25.98 11.18
CA TYR A 864 55.08 27.24 11.67
C TYR A 864 56.40 27.04 12.44
N LYS A 865 56.40 26.15 13.43
CA LYS A 865 57.60 25.79 14.21
C LYS A 865 58.70 25.27 13.31
N ARG A 866 58.43 24.43 12.37
CA ARG A 866 59.42 23.94 11.40
C ARG A 866 59.99 25.05 10.54
N THR A 867 59.17 26.01 10.12
CA THR A 867 59.65 27.15 9.33
C THR A 867 60.49 28.06 10.18
N GLU A 868 60.14 28.28 11.44
CA GLU A 868 60.92 29.04 12.42
C GLU A 868 62.28 28.38 12.65
N GLU A 869 62.36 27.08 12.86
CA GLU A 869 63.60 26.31 12.97
C GLU A 869 64.47 26.44 11.71
N LEU A 870 63.87 26.33 10.52
CA LEU A 870 64.62 26.49 9.25
C LEU A 870 65.17 27.93 9.02
N VAL A 871 64.46 28.95 9.50
CA VAL A 871 64.92 30.34 9.45
C VAL A 871 66.10 30.52 10.39
N ASP A 872 65.99 29.95 11.61
CA ASP A 872 67.10 30.00 12.59
C ASP A 872 68.38 29.28 12.06
N GLU A 873 68.21 28.11 11.44
CA GLU A 873 69.23 27.35 10.78
C GLU A 873 69.83 28.15 9.57
N SER A 874 69.00 28.89 8.82
CA SER A 874 69.47 29.69 7.69
C SER A 874 70.41 30.84 8.13
N TYR A 875 70.10 31.44 9.28
CA TYR A 875 71.02 32.43 9.86
C TYR A 875 72.38 31.82 10.25
N LEU A 876 72.40 30.61 10.75
CA LEU A 876 73.57 29.88 11.08
C LEU A 876 74.41 29.59 9.80
N VAL A 877 73.69 29.14 8.74
CA VAL A 877 74.41 28.91 7.43
C VAL A 877 74.92 30.18 6.84
N GLU A 878 74.16 31.28 6.88
CA GLU A 878 74.62 32.61 6.39
C GLU A 878 75.80 33.08 7.17
N TYR A 879 75.81 32.96 8.51
CA TYR A 879 77.01 33.30 9.33
C TYR A 879 78.21 32.42 8.98
N THR A 880 78.01 31.12 8.83
CA THR A 880 79.12 30.22 8.42
C THR A 880 79.68 30.54 7.03
N LEU A 881 78.87 30.92 6.07
CA LEU A 881 79.30 31.37 4.74
C LEU A 881 80.08 32.67 4.81
N GLN A 882 79.60 33.65 5.63
CA GLN A 882 80.25 34.88 5.86
C GLN A 882 81.70 34.72 6.47
N GLU A 883 81.75 33.81 7.48
CA GLU A 883 83.07 33.45 8.06
C GLU A 883 83.97 32.69 7.08
N MET A 884 83.40 31.82 6.25
CA MET A 884 84.15 31.14 5.20
C MET A 884 84.71 32.13 4.14
N ASP A 885 83.89 33.11 3.70
CA ASP A 885 84.32 34.15 2.79
C ASP A 885 85.38 35.05 3.42
N ALA A 886 85.25 35.31 4.72
CA ALA A 886 86.26 36.09 5.49
C ALA A 886 87.56 35.32 5.68
N LEU A 887 87.52 33.96 5.67
CA LEU A 887 88.69 33.07 5.77
C LEU A 887 89.29 32.70 4.38
N ALA A 888 88.57 32.97 3.28
CA ALA A 888 89.11 32.75 1.94
C ALA A 888 90.24 33.71 1.69
N PRO A 889 91.47 33.24 1.40
CA PRO A 889 92.53 34.14 1.09
C PRO A 889 92.17 34.86 -0.21
N ALA A 890 92.42 36.22 -0.25
CA ALA A 890 92.27 37.03 -1.44
C ALA A 890 93.12 36.39 -2.57
N LEU A 891 92.41 35.72 -3.50
CA LEU A 891 93.06 35.29 -4.72
C LEU A 891 93.37 36.54 -5.48
N ASP A 892 94.63 36.82 -5.49
CA ASP A 892 95.23 37.94 -6.30
C ASP A 892 94.69 37.90 -7.72
N GLU A 893 94.17 39.00 -8.12
CA GLU A 893 93.75 39.29 -9.54
C GLU A 893 94.92 39.52 -10.44
N ASP A 894 95.83 38.63 -10.42
CA ASP A 894 96.96 38.74 -11.39
C ASP A 894 97.45 37.39 -11.92
N VAL A 895 96.67 36.70 -12.69
CA VAL A 895 97.10 35.77 -13.74
C VAL A 895 96.03 35.68 -14.86
N VAL A 896 95.91 36.77 -15.60
CA VAL A 896 95.39 36.71 -16.97
C VAL A 896 96.52 37.17 -17.84
N MET A 897 96.95 36.29 -18.68
CA MET A 897 97.74 36.43 -19.88
C MET A 897 98.94 35.50 -19.93
N ALA A 898 98.69 34.31 -20.41
CA ALA A 898 99.64 33.71 -21.42
C ALA A 898 99.23 32.19 -21.62
N GLY A 899 98.81 31.92 -22.82
CA GLY A 899 98.69 30.58 -23.34
C GLY A 899 97.31 30.24 -23.89
#